data_271166ac078d46d6dffd6ac87bbd4589
#
_entry.id   271166ac078d46d6dffd6ac87bbd4589
#
_cell.length_a   1.000
_cell.length_b   1.000
_cell.length_c   1.000
_cell.angle_alpha   90.00
_cell.angle_beta   90.00
_cell.angle_gamma   90.00
#
_symmetry.space_group_name_H-M   'P 1'
#
loop_
_entity.id
_entity.type
_entity.pdbx_description
1 polymer ?
#
loop_
_entity_poly.entity_id
_entity_poly.type
_entity_poly.pdbx_seq_one_letter_code
_entity_poly.pdbx_strand_id
1 'polypeptide(L)'
;MALIHSLSRGFTIRAAATTVVAARATRARVAPAGIRAVRTTRSSPFAPAAAGRAANVRASGFRFRAISTDSAAVPVLEDEDDAEEVENLLGKVDNMYKDVAVDGIFDEMEDAAKKEDEEEDTVAAAEAPKDPMHVDNFALSDLTKAALKKRGIEALFPIQAEVLAPALEGRDVVGRARTGTGKTLGFSLPIIESLLNNQKEHRNPRCIVLAPTRELANQVEQEIQATVPSLRTLCVYGGVAISSQERPLRRGVDIVVGTPGRLIDLIQRGSLNLRDIEYCVLDEADQMLAVGFEEDVERIMEEVPEQRQTFLFSATMPHWVTRITKKYLADHVTIDLVGDSKQKVADTIDVMSCACSHTSRTTILADLVTVYAKGAKTICFTQTKREADEVTAALGRRMGTEVLHGDIAQAQRERTLKRFRDNRFSVLVATDVAARGLDITDVDLVVHYELPHDTESFVHRCGRTGRANKKGSAIAMYTPREKSRIRTITRETGVNFRVITPPTGAEVMTSSAEQASIELGLVDDELLPYFTPTAEKILEAVKNGGEDGRTESEVLAAALAALSGHTEPPPPRSMLTGDVGQVTMVAKGNMILPRDLLRAMSDVSRSAADGVGRIRILADNSGLCFDMQHEQVKPLLEELDDGFLGPIEIEVAAAIPELVEERDRGYGGGGGRGGRGRGRGGFRGGGRGRGGYGRGGGGGYERRSSYSDRGGG
;
A
#
# COMPACT_ATOMS: atom_id res chain seq x y z
N MET A 1 9.16 5.04 36.34
CA MET A 1 9.93 3.79 36.48
C MET A 1 9.15 2.63 37.12
N ALA A 2 8.39 2.84 38.18
CA ALA A 2 7.61 1.74 38.81
C ALA A 2 6.47 1.19 37.91
N LEU A 3 5.88 2.00 37.01
CA LEU A 3 4.81 1.55 36.12
C LEU A 3 5.34 0.74 34.90
N ILE A 4 6.55 1.02 34.43
CA ILE A 4 7.18 0.29 33.30
C ILE A 4 7.65 -1.10 33.75
N HIS A 5 8.11 -1.22 35.00
CA HIS A 5 8.53 -2.51 35.56
C HIS A 5 7.34 -3.45 35.85
N SER A 6 6.16 -2.93 36.10
CA SER A 6 4.92 -3.68 36.27
C SER A 6 4.38 -4.23 34.96
N LEU A 7 4.49 -3.47 33.86
CA LEU A 7 4.00 -3.89 32.53
C LEU A 7 4.91 -4.94 31.86
N SER A 8 6.24 -4.88 32.05
CA SER A 8 7.16 -5.86 31.49
C SER A 8 7.03 -7.23 32.16
N ARG A 9 6.79 -7.29 33.48
CA ARG A 9 6.54 -8.56 34.21
C ARG A 9 5.21 -9.21 33.82
N GLY A 10 4.17 -8.41 33.55
CA GLY A 10 2.87 -8.94 33.10
C GLY A 10 2.91 -9.61 31.71
N PHE A 11 3.74 -9.10 30.80
CA PHE A 11 3.87 -9.69 29.45
C PHE A 11 4.69 -10.98 29.43
N THR A 12 5.75 -11.07 30.21
CA THR A 12 6.60 -12.29 30.31
C THR A 12 5.85 -13.43 30.99
N ILE A 13 5.02 -13.15 32.00
CA ILE A 13 4.19 -14.12 32.70
C ILE A 13 3.07 -14.67 31.78
N ARG A 14 2.47 -13.84 30.93
CA ARG A 14 1.46 -14.30 29.96
C ARG A 14 2.04 -15.22 28.87
N ALA A 15 3.23 -14.93 28.35
CA ALA A 15 3.88 -15.79 27.37
C ALA A 15 4.28 -17.16 27.95
N ALA A 16 4.78 -17.19 29.17
CA ALA A 16 5.12 -18.44 29.86
C ALA A 16 3.88 -19.27 30.20
N ALA A 17 2.79 -18.65 30.64
CA ALA A 17 1.52 -19.34 30.95
C ALA A 17 0.90 -19.98 29.70
N THR A 18 0.94 -19.31 28.55
CA THR A 18 0.39 -19.85 27.28
C THR A 18 1.19 -21.09 26.81
N THR A 19 2.49 -21.10 27.00
CA THR A 19 3.36 -22.25 26.62
C THR A 19 3.13 -23.45 27.53
N VAL A 20 2.90 -23.26 28.83
CA VAL A 20 2.63 -24.34 29.80
C VAL A 20 1.24 -24.96 29.58
N VAL A 21 0.23 -24.13 29.25
CA VAL A 21 -1.13 -24.62 28.93
C VAL A 21 -1.12 -25.43 27.63
N ALA A 22 -0.38 -25.03 26.62
CA ALA A 22 -0.23 -25.83 25.39
C ALA A 22 0.45 -27.17 25.62
N ALA A 23 1.45 -27.26 26.49
CA ALA A 23 2.11 -28.51 26.85
C ALA A 23 1.21 -29.46 27.68
N ARG A 24 0.32 -28.94 28.55
CA ARG A 24 -0.64 -29.77 29.31
C ARG A 24 -1.79 -30.29 28.45
N ALA A 25 -2.29 -29.49 27.51
CA ALA A 25 -3.36 -29.89 26.56
C ALA A 25 -2.90 -31.04 25.64
N THR A 26 -1.61 -31.08 25.27
CA THR A 26 -1.03 -32.19 24.48
C THR A 26 -0.90 -33.50 25.28
N ARG A 27 -0.70 -33.42 26.60
CA ARG A 27 -0.57 -34.61 27.48
C ARG A 27 -1.93 -35.32 27.75
N ALA A 28 -3.04 -34.64 27.67
CA ALA A 28 -4.38 -35.22 27.91
C ALA A 28 -4.95 -36.02 26.73
N ARG A 29 -4.33 -35.98 25.53
CA ARG A 29 -4.83 -36.66 24.31
C ARG A 29 -4.02 -37.91 23.89
N VAL A 30 -3.01 -38.36 24.61
CA VAL A 30 -2.24 -39.55 24.25
C VAL A 30 -2.52 -40.68 25.27
N ALA A 31 -3.47 -41.54 24.94
CA ALA A 31 -3.64 -42.86 25.59
C ALA A 31 -2.64 -43.87 24.97
N PRO A 32 -2.09 -44.81 25.72
CA PRO A 32 -0.99 -45.64 25.25
C PRO A 32 -1.49 -46.77 24.34
N ALA A 33 -1.10 -46.77 23.08
CA ALA A 33 -1.21 -47.92 22.20
C ALA A 33 0.19 -48.39 21.78
N GLY A 34 0.45 -49.65 22.14
CA GLY A 34 1.63 -50.49 22.03
C GLY A 34 2.65 -50.24 20.91
N ILE A 35 3.88 -50.19 21.34
CA ILE A 35 5.06 -50.20 20.48
C ILE A 35 5.27 -51.62 19.92
N ARG A 36 5.16 -51.77 18.59
CA ARG A 36 5.67 -52.97 17.87
C ARG A 36 6.94 -52.55 17.10
N ALA A 37 8.07 -53.14 17.53
CA ALA A 37 9.34 -52.99 16.85
C ALA A 37 9.32 -53.69 15.48
N VAL A 38 9.69 -52.97 14.43
CA VAL A 38 9.97 -53.51 13.11
C VAL A 38 11.49 -53.52 12.90
N ARG A 39 12.04 -54.72 12.82
CA ARG A 39 13.42 -54.98 12.37
C ARG A 39 13.51 -54.78 10.87
N THR A 40 14.38 -53.91 10.40
CA THR A 40 14.76 -53.80 8.99
C THR A 40 16.13 -54.42 8.76
N THR A 41 16.15 -55.39 7.84
CA THR A 41 17.34 -56.03 7.33
C THR A 41 18.05 -55.23 6.25
N ARG A 42 19.38 -55.28 6.25
CA ARG A 42 20.33 -54.66 5.31
C ARG A 42 20.17 -55.16 3.88
N SER A 43 20.35 -54.25 2.89
CA SER A 43 21.21 -54.47 1.72
C SER A 43 21.47 -53.13 0.98
N SER A 44 22.75 -52.81 0.83
CA SER A 44 23.30 -51.76 -0.05
C SER A 44 23.63 -52.37 -1.44
N PRO A 45 24.23 -51.72 -2.48
CA PRO A 45 24.73 -50.33 -2.59
C PRO A 45 24.39 -49.64 -3.92
N PHE A 46 24.51 -48.33 -4.00
CA PHE A 46 25.20 -47.57 -5.06
C PHE A 46 25.08 -46.04 -4.80
N ALA A 47 26.24 -45.41 -4.67
CA ALA A 47 26.41 -43.95 -4.64
C ALA A 47 26.55 -43.38 -6.06
N PRO A 48 26.44 -42.03 -6.34
CA PRO A 48 27.43 -41.09 -5.83
C PRO A 48 26.92 -39.69 -5.40
N ALA A 49 27.59 -39.15 -4.43
CA ALA A 49 28.09 -37.77 -4.22
C ALA A 49 27.29 -36.53 -4.66
N ALA A 50 26.85 -35.75 -3.68
CA ALA A 50 26.94 -34.28 -3.69
C ALA A 50 27.05 -33.79 -2.22
N ALA A 51 28.15 -33.08 -1.93
CA ALA A 51 28.49 -32.60 -0.60
C ALA A 51 27.66 -31.37 -0.20
N GLY A 52 26.82 -31.48 0.81
CA GLY A 52 26.21 -30.38 1.54
C GLY A 52 26.93 -30.17 2.87
N ARG A 53 27.47 -28.96 3.10
CA ARG A 53 28.12 -28.58 4.36
C ARG A 53 27.07 -28.49 5.48
N ALA A 54 27.24 -29.30 6.52
CA ALA A 54 26.51 -29.16 7.76
C ALA A 54 27.20 -28.11 8.66
N ALA A 55 26.44 -27.11 9.09
CA ALA A 55 26.88 -26.18 10.12
C ALA A 55 26.46 -26.69 11.49
N ASN A 56 27.42 -26.87 12.38
CA ASN A 56 27.18 -27.18 13.78
C ASN A 56 26.99 -25.89 14.57
N VAL A 57 25.82 -25.72 15.14
CA VAL A 57 25.53 -24.66 16.12
C VAL A 57 25.59 -25.26 17.50
N ARG A 58 26.42 -24.70 18.39
CA ARG A 58 26.47 -25.04 19.81
C ARG A 58 25.67 -24.01 20.61
N ALA A 59 24.65 -24.43 21.27
CA ALA A 59 24.01 -23.67 22.33
C ALA A 59 24.03 -24.53 23.60
N SER A 60 24.59 -24.00 24.68
CA SER A 60 24.53 -24.46 26.07
C SER A 60 24.59 -25.99 26.30
N GLY A 61 25.66 -26.64 25.83
CA GLY A 61 25.97 -28.01 26.27
C GLY A 61 25.30 -29.13 25.46
N PHE A 62 24.31 -28.88 24.65
CA PHE A 62 23.59 -29.91 23.87
C PHE A 62 23.98 -29.91 22.38
N ARG A 63 24.10 -31.11 21.79
CA ARG A 63 24.35 -31.27 20.34
C ARG A 63 23.03 -31.59 19.62
N PHE A 64 22.59 -30.68 18.73
CA PHE A 64 21.46 -30.93 17.84
C PHE A 64 21.94 -31.12 16.41
N ARG A 65 21.35 -32.08 15.71
CA ARG A 65 21.55 -32.27 14.26
C ARG A 65 20.28 -31.88 13.53
N ALA A 66 20.33 -30.77 12.78
CA ALA A 66 19.23 -30.35 11.97
C ALA A 66 19.25 -31.09 10.62
N ILE A 67 18.16 -31.73 10.26
CA ILE A 67 17.88 -32.23 8.90
C ILE A 67 16.86 -31.30 8.29
N SER A 68 17.24 -30.58 7.24
CA SER A 68 16.33 -29.69 6.53
C SER A 68 15.44 -30.52 5.59
N THR A 69 14.18 -30.62 5.95
CA THR A 69 13.09 -30.84 4.99
C THR A 69 12.16 -29.64 5.07
N ASP A 70 11.59 -29.20 3.95
CA ASP A 70 10.76 -28.00 3.77
C ASP A 70 9.43 -28.04 4.56
N SER A 71 9.49 -28.33 5.85
CA SER A 71 8.35 -28.28 6.75
C SER A 71 8.90 -28.31 8.18
N ALA A 72 8.35 -27.48 9.04
CA ALA A 72 8.70 -27.14 10.40
C ALA A 72 9.59 -28.20 11.14
N ALA A 73 10.80 -27.80 11.53
CA ALA A 73 11.74 -28.66 12.25
C ALA A 73 11.17 -28.99 13.63
N VAL A 74 10.88 -30.28 13.85
CA VAL A 74 10.59 -30.86 15.19
C VAL A 74 11.90 -31.39 15.73
N PRO A 75 12.36 -31.00 16.92
CA PRO A 75 13.57 -31.58 17.52
C PRO A 75 13.33 -33.02 17.91
N VAL A 76 14.23 -33.91 17.52
CA VAL A 76 14.27 -35.33 17.94
C VAL A 76 15.40 -35.50 18.94
N LEU A 77 15.11 -36.03 20.12
CA LEU A 77 16.07 -36.40 21.14
C LEU A 77 16.72 -37.76 20.75
N GLU A 78 18.06 -37.84 20.75
CA GLU A 78 18.79 -39.01 20.25
C GLU A 78 19.17 -40.02 21.36
N ASP A 79 19.10 -39.65 22.65
CA ASP A 79 19.49 -40.56 23.77
C ASP A 79 18.47 -40.52 24.91
N GLU A 80 18.28 -41.72 25.58
CA GLU A 80 17.36 -41.87 26.71
C GLU A 80 17.81 -41.12 27.98
N ASP A 81 19.10 -40.82 28.12
CA ASP A 81 19.68 -40.08 29.25
C ASP A 81 19.28 -38.59 29.25
N ASP A 82 19.02 -38.00 28.08
CA ASP A 82 18.56 -36.60 27.92
C ASP A 82 17.12 -36.42 28.42
N ALA A 83 16.30 -37.46 28.40
CA ALA A 83 14.93 -37.42 28.88
C ALA A 83 14.82 -37.30 30.40
N GLU A 84 15.72 -37.96 31.16
CA GLU A 84 15.76 -37.87 32.63
C GLU A 84 16.24 -36.49 33.10
N GLU A 85 17.13 -35.82 32.35
CA GLU A 85 17.62 -34.50 32.69
C GLU A 85 16.55 -33.40 32.44
N VAL A 86 15.75 -33.55 31.41
CA VAL A 86 14.60 -32.68 31.14
C VAL A 86 13.49 -32.88 32.19
N GLU A 87 13.22 -34.09 32.62
CA GLU A 87 12.24 -34.37 33.67
C GLU A 87 12.69 -33.84 35.05
N ASN A 88 13.99 -33.84 35.32
CA ASN A 88 14.61 -33.28 36.53
C ASN A 88 14.60 -31.74 36.52
N LEU A 89 14.74 -31.10 35.35
CA LEU A 89 14.60 -29.66 35.17
C LEU A 89 13.15 -29.22 35.33
N LEU A 90 12.19 -29.94 34.76
CA LEU A 90 10.77 -29.72 34.94
C LEU A 90 10.34 -29.87 36.42
N GLY A 91 10.87 -30.85 37.13
CA GLY A 91 10.64 -31.03 38.58
C GLY A 91 11.25 -29.92 39.45
N LYS A 92 12.36 -29.29 39.02
CA LYS A 92 12.93 -28.11 39.70
C LYS A 92 12.10 -26.85 39.44
N VAL A 93 11.55 -26.69 38.24
CA VAL A 93 10.64 -25.57 37.89
C VAL A 93 9.34 -25.70 38.69
N ASP A 94 8.74 -26.90 38.79
CA ASP A 94 7.52 -27.11 39.58
C ASP A 94 7.74 -26.87 41.08
N ASN A 95 8.93 -27.17 41.64
CA ASN A 95 9.25 -26.85 43.02
C ASN A 95 9.55 -25.35 43.26
N MET A 96 10.06 -24.64 42.28
CA MET A 96 10.35 -23.22 42.41
C MET A 96 9.08 -22.36 42.43
N TYR A 97 7.97 -22.88 41.91
CA TYR A 97 6.67 -22.18 41.90
C TYR A 97 5.73 -22.63 43.04
N LYS A 98 6.08 -23.62 43.87
CA LYS A 98 5.28 -24.02 45.03
C LYS A 98 5.28 -23.02 46.19
N ASP A 99 6.28 -22.14 46.26
CA ASP A 99 6.38 -21.11 47.30
C ASP A 99 5.79 -19.76 46.93
N VAL A 100 5.23 -19.59 45.73
CA VAL A 100 4.48 -18.41 45.33
C VAL A 100 3.00 -18.73 45.47
N ALA A 101 2.30 -18.06 46.39
CA ALA A 101 0.88 -18.24 46.67
C ALA A 101 0.00 -17.92 45.45
N VAL A 102 -0.03 -18.85 44.49
CA VAL A 102 -0.81 -18.79 43.27
C VAL A 102 -2.03 -19.72 43.36
N ASP A 103 -2.09 -20.59 44.37
CA ASP A 103 -3.18 -21.57 44.54
C ASP A 103 -4.57 -20.93 44.69
N GLY A 104 -4.66 -19.71 45.28
CA GLY A 104 -5.94 -19.01 45.38
C GLY A 104 -6.46 -18.41 44.08
N ILE A 105 -5.60 -18.13 43.11
CA ILE A 105 -6.02 -17.53 41.82
C ILE A 105 -6.49 -18.61 40.85
N PHE A 106 -5.94 -19.83 40.95
CA PHE A 106 -6.37 -20.93 40.10
C PHE A 106 -7.70 -21.52 40.57
N ASP A 107 -7.93 -21.60 41.88
CA ASP A 107 -9.20 -22.08 42.43
C ASP A 107 -10.34 -21.11 42.08
N GLU A 108 -10.11 -19.79 42.13
CA GLU A 108 -11.10 -18.80 41.70
C GLU A 108 -11.37 -18.84 40.19
N MET A 109 -10.39 -19.17 39.34
CA MET A 109 -10.58 -19.34 37.91
C MET A 109 -11.24 -20.69 37.54
N GLU A 110 -10.98 -21.75 38.31
CA GLU A 110 -11.62 -23.06 38.12
C GLU A 110 -13.08 -23.05 38.61
N ASP A 111 -13.38 -22.32 39.69
CA ASP A 111 -14.75 -22.07 40.18
C ASP A 111 -15.52 -21.09 39.27
N ALA A 112 -14.87 -20.13 38.65
CA ALA A 112 -15.48 -19.27 37.63
C ALA A 112 -15.82 -20.05 36.35
N ALA A 113 -14.90 -20.91 35.88
CA ALA A 113 -15.12 -21.77 34.72
C ALA A 113 -16.19 -22.83 34.98
N LYS A 114 -16.26 -23.40 36.20
CA LYS A 114 -17.36 -24.33 36.57
C LYS A 114 -18.70 -23.66 36.72
N LYS A 115 -18.76 -22.37 37.10
CA LYS A 115 -20.00 -21.60 37.15
C LYS A 115 -20.48 -21.20 35.73
N GLU A 116 -19.57 -20.94 34.80
CA GLU A 116 -19.94 -20.73 33.39
C GLU A 116 -20.47 -22.02 32.75
N ASP A 117 -19.89 -23.20 33.04
CA ASP A 117 -20.37 -24.51 32.55
C ASP A 117 -21.69 -24.93 33.18
N GLU A 118 -21.98 -24.56 34.47
CA GLU A 118 -23.27 -24.85 35.13
C GLU A 118 -24.39 -23.88 34.75
N GLU A 119 -24.07 -22.65 34.32
CA GLU A 119 -25.05 -21.71 33.75
C GLU A 119 -25.40 -22.01 32.29
N GLU A 120 -24.49 -22.63 31.50
CA GLU A 120 -24.77 -23.06 30.12
C GLU A 120 -25.75 -24.27 30.07
N ASP A 121 -25.79 -25.16 31.08
CA ASP A 121 -26.71 -26.31 31.08
C ASP A 121 -28.16 -26.00 31.49
N THR A 122 -28.46 -24.75 31.91
CA THR A 122 -29.84 -24.39 32.37
C THR A 122 -30.52 -23.31 31.52
N VAL A 123 -29.87 -22.74 30.52
CA VAL A 123 -30.51 -21.88 29.52
C VAL A 123 -30.79 -22.73 28.29
N ALA A 124 -32.05 -23.16 28.15
CA ALA A 124 -32.53 -23.76 26.91
C ALA A 124 -32.04 -22.92 25.70
N ALA A 125 -31.32 -23.59 24.80
CA ALA A 125 -30.76 -23.07 23.58
C ALA A 125 -31.57 -21.93 22.94
N ALA A 126 -31.33 -20.70 23.33
CA ALA A 126 -31.48 -19.56 22.44
C ALA A 126 -30.28 -19.63 21.49
N GLU A 127 -30.49 -20.17 20.29
CA GLU A 127 -29.52 -20.10 19.21
C GLU A 127 -29.01 -18.64 19.16
N ALA A 128 -27.72 -18.42 19.45
CA ALA A 128 -27.10 -17.15 19.18
C ALA A 128 -27.44 -16.77 17.73
N PRO A 129 -27.81 -15.53 17.42
CA PRO A 129 -28.20 -15.15 16.07
C PRO A 129 -27.05 -15.53 15.15
N LYS A 130 -27.23 -16.60 14.36
CA LYS A 130 -26.23 -17.06 13.38
C LYS A 130 -25.98 -15.89 12.48
N ASP A 131 -24.71 -15.42 12.41
CA ASP A 131 -24.32 -14.37 11.48
C ASP A 131 -24.90 -14.75 10.10
N PRO A 132 -25.78 -13.93 9.50
CA PRO A 132 -26.39 -14.25 8.21
C PRO A 132 -25.37 -14.47 7.11
N MET A 133 -24.15 -13.95 7.29
CA MET A 133 -23.02 -14.09 6.36
C MET A 133 -22.15 -15.32 6.64
N HIS A 134 -22.46 -16.12 7.66
CA HIS A 134 -21.68 -17.32 7.99
C HIS A 134 -21.70 -18.33 6.83
N VAL A 135 -20.54 -18.91 6.50
CA VAL A 135 -20.32 -19.80 5.35
C VAL A 135 -21.28 -20.98 5.32
N ASP A 136 -21.70 -21.49 6.48
CA ASP A 136 -22.63 -22.63 6.57
C ASP A 136 -24.05 -22.32 6.08
N ASN A 137 -24.43 -21.05 6.01
CA ASN A 137 -25.74 -20.62 5.51
C ASN A 137 -25.86 -20.64 4.00
N PHE A 138 -24.75 -20.83 3.28
CA PHE A 138 -24.71 -20.76 1.82
C PHE A 138 -24.68 -22.16 1.19
N ALA A 139 -25.21 -22.26 -0.04
CA ALA A 139 -25.24 -23.47 -0.87
C ALA A 139 -23.85 -23.79 -1.44
N LEU A 140 -22.90 -24.13 -0.56
CA LEU A 140 -21.55 -24.56 -0.89
C LEU A 140 -21.37 -26.02 -0.47
N SER A 141 -20.54 -26.76 -1.19
CA SER A 141 -20.18 -28.14 -0.85
C SER A 141 -19.38 -28.19 0.46
N ASP A 142 -19.45 -29.31 1.17
CA ASP A 142 -18.70 -29.51 2.42
C ASP A 142 -17.18 -29.36 2.19
N LEU A 143 -16.69 -29.73 1.02
CA LEU A 143 -15.28 -29.59 0.62
C LEU A 143 -14.89 -28.10 0.57
N THR A 144 -15.68 -27.26 -0.07
CA THR A 144 -15.44 -25.82 -0.15
C THR A 144 -15.58 -25.14 1.22
N LYS A 145 -16.62 -25.50 2.00
CA LYS A 145 -16.79 -25.00 3.37
C LYS A 145 -15.61 -25.34 4.25
N ALA A 146 -15.12 -26.59 4.20
CA ALA A 146 -13.97 -27.01 4.97
C ALA A 146 -12.68 -26.27 4.55
N ALA A 147 -12.50 -26.02 3.24
CA ALA A 147 -11.36 -25.27 2.74
C ALA A 147 -11.39 -23.80 3.20
N LEU A 148 -12.54 -23.13 3.17
CA LEU A 148 -12.72 -21.76 3.67
C LEU A 148 -12.44 -21.68 5.18
N LYS A 149 -13.01 -22.59 5.98
CA LYS A 149 -12.78 -22.67 7.43
C LYS A 149 -11.28 -22.91 7.77
N LYS A 150 -10.60 -23.77 7.02
CA LYS A 150 -9.15 -23.99 7.18
C LYS A 150 -8.32 -22.74 6.94
N ARG A 151 -8.82 -21.82 6.10
CA ARG A 151 -8.22 -20.52 5.80
C ARG A 151 -8.66 -19.42 6.78
N GLY A 152 -9.46 -19.72 7.79
CA GLY A 152 -9.99 -18.75 8.76
C GLY A 152 -11.12 -17.88 8.19
N ILE A 153 -11.79 -18.32 7.09
CA ILE A 153 -12.91 -17.61 6.49
C ILE A 153 -14.18 -18.25 7.00
N GLU A 154 -14.78 -17.65 8.02
CA GLU A 154 -16.01 -18.13 8.66
C GLU A 154 -17.27 -17.44 8.13
N ALA A 155 -17.12 -16.21 7.59
CA ALA A 155 -18.21 -15.43 7.01
C ALA A 155 -17.83 -14.87 5.64
N LEU A 156 -18.80 -14.76 4.74
CA LEU A 156 -18.63 -14.17 3.41
C LEU A 156 -18.80 -12.65 3.47
N PHE A 157 -18.01 -11.94 2.65
CA PHE A 157 -18.26 -10.53 2.42
C PHE A 157 -19.54 -10.31 1.61
N PRO A 158 -20.18 -9.13 1.71
CA PRO A 158 -21.46 -8.85 1.04
C PRO A 158 -21.43 -9.16 -0.47
N ILE A 159 -20.38 -8.78 -1.19
CA ILE A 159 -20.26 -9.08 -2.64
C ILE A 159 -20.22 -10.58 -2.91
N GLN A 160 -19.59 -11.37 -2.03
CA GLN A 160 -19.50 -12.83 -2.19
C GLN A 160 -20.87 -13.49 -1.97
N ALA A 161 -21.58 -13.05 -0.94
CA ALA A 161 -22.90 -13.55 -0.60
C ALA A 161 -23.94 -13.21 -1.69
N GLU A 162 -23.95 -11.95 -2.16
CA GLU A 162 -24.94 -11.50 -3.16
C GLU A 162 -24.70 -12.09 -4.55
N VAL A 163 -23.44 -12.35 -4.92
CA VAL A 163 -23.08 -12.97 -6.22
C VAL A 163 -23.42 -14.44 -6.25
N LEU A 164 -23.34 -15.16 -5.13
CA LEU A 164 -23.37 -16.62 -5.11
C LEU A 164 -24.67 -17.21 -5.68
N ALA A 165 -25.83 -16.73 -5.21
CA ALA A 165 -27.13 -17.28 -5.61
C ALA A 165 -27.41 -17.08 -7.13
N PRO A 166 -27.38 -15.85 -7.68
CA PRO A 166 -27.64 -15.65 -9.11
C PRO A 166 -26.60 -16.36 -10.00
N ALA A 167 -25.35 -16.48 -9.54
CA ALA A 167 -24.32 -17.19 -10.27
C ALA A 167 -24.56 -18.71 -10.32
N LEU A 168 -25.01 -19.32 -9.23
CA LEU A 168 -25.39 -20.74 -9.20
C LEU A 168 -26.66 -21.03 -10.01
N GLU A 169 -27.54 -20.04 -10.21
CA GLU A 169 -28.69 -20.10 -11.12
C GLU A 169 -28.28 -20.04 -12.60
N GLY A 170 -26.99 -19.81 -12.90
CA GLY A 170 -26.46 -19.74 -14.27
C GLY A 170 -26.60 -18.37 -14.93
N ARG A 171 -26.93 -17.29 -14.19
CA ARG A 171 -27.06 -15.93 -14.71
C ARG A 171 -25.69 -15.26 -14.84
N ASP A 172 -25.54 -14.42 -15.85
CA ASP A 172 -24.41 -13.52 -15.96
C ASP A 172 -24.40 -12.50 -14.81
N VAL A 173 -23.23 -12.10 -14.35
CA VAL A 173 -23.11 -11.20 -13.19
C VAL A 173 -22.21 -10.01 -13.50
N VAL A 174 -22.69 -8.81 -13.17
CA VAL A 174 -21.90 -7.59 -13.09
C VAL A 174 -21.76 -7.20 -11.62
N GLY A 175 -20.55 -7.35 -11.08
CA GLY A 175 -20.22 -7.00 -9.71
C GLY A 175 -19.50 -5.66 -9.63
N ARG A 176 -20.13 -4.62 -9.10
CA ARG A 176 -19.49 -3.33 -8.82
C ARG A 176 -19.19 -3.23 -7.33
N ALA A 177 -17.91 -3.35 -6.98
CA ALA A 177 -17.46 -3.28 -5.60
C ALA A 177 -16.07 -2.67 -5.51
N ARG A 178 -15.78 -1.99 -4.39
CA ARG A 178 -14.47 -1.38 -4.11
C ARG A 178 -13.35 -2.43 -4.10
N THR A 179 -12.09 -2.00 -4.27
CA THR A 179 -10.94 -2.90 -4.10
C THR A 179 -10.85 -3.38 -2.64
N GLY A 180 -10.45 -4.65 -2.44
CA GLY A 180 -10.32 -5.22 -1.09
C GLY A 180 -11.61 -5.75 -0.46
N THR A 181 -12.72 -5.82 -1.19
CA THR A 181 -14.00 -6.38 -0.72
C THR A 181 -14.15 -7.89 -0.97
N GLY A 182 -13.09 -8.58 -1.42
CA GLY A 182 -13.11 -10.03 -1.64
C GLY A 182 -13.78 -10.47 -2.95
N LYS A 183 -13.78 -9.64 -4.01
CA LYS A 183 -14.36 -9.95 -5.33
C LYS A 183 -13.88 -11.28 -5.91
N THR A 184 -12.61 -11.62 -5.72
CA THR A 184 -12.01 -12.85 -6.23
C THR A 184 -12.76 -14.09 -5.77
N LEU A 185 -13.04 -14.23 -4.48
CA LEU A 185 -13.88 -15.32 -3.98
C LEU A 185 -15.34 -15.19 -4.46
N GLY A 186 -15.83 -13.96 -4.68
CA GLY A 186 -17.19 -13.72 -5.17
C GLY A 186 -17.49 -14.43 -6.50
N PHE A 187 -16.56 -14.37 -7.46
CA PHE A 187 -16.73 -15.12 -8.72
C PHE A 187 -16.18 -16.55 -8.64
N SER A 188 -15.14 -16.78 -7.84
CA SER A 188 -14.50 -18.10 -7.80
C SER A 188 -15.38 -19.16 -7.14
N LEU A 189 -16.10 -18.82 -6.04
CA LEU A 189 -16.93 -19.79 -5.31
C LEU A 189 -18.01 -20.44 -6.19
N PRO A 190 -18.88 -19.70 -6.90
CA PRO A 190 -19.90 -20.32 -7.75
C PRO A 190 -19.30 -21.12 -8.92
N ILE A 191 -18.19 -20.64 -9.50
CA ILE A 191 -17.49 -21.35 -10.59
C ILE A 191 -16.90 -22.65 -10.08
N ILE A 192 -16.23 -22.65 -8.94
CA ILE A 192 -15.66 -23.84 -8.28
C ILE A 192 -16.76 -24.87 -8.01
N GLU A 193 -17.87 -24.48 -7.39
CA GLU A 193 -18.99 -25.37 -7.11
C GLU A 193 -19.55 -26.00 -8.38
N SER A 194 -19.72 -25.20 -9.43
CA SER A 194 -20.22 -25.69 -10.71
C SER A 194 -19.27 -26.66 -11.40
N LEU A 195 -17.95 -26.39 -11.33
CA LEU A 195 -16.92 -27.28 -11.90
C LEU A 195 -16.77 -28.59 -11.13
N LEU A 196 -16.92 -28.57 -9.79
CA LEU A 196 -16.88 -29.75 -8.93
C LEU A 196 -18.09 -30.65 -9.15
N ASN A 197 -19.27 -30.06 -9.29
CA ASN A 197 -20.53 -30.78 -9.50
C ASN A 197 -20.62 -31.40 -10.91
N ASN A 198 -19.93 -30.85 -11.88
CA ASN A 198 -19.95 -31.30 -13.27
C ASN A 198 -18.53 -31.74 -13.71
N GLN A 199 -18.04 -32.82 -13.12
CA GLN A 199 -16.77 -33.41 -13.49
C GLN A 199 -16.88 -34.10 -14.85
N LYS A 200 -16.34 -33.45 -15.87
CA LYS A 200 -16.18 -34.02 -17.23
C LYS A 200 -14.70 -34.29 -17.48
N GLU A 201 -14.37 -35.40 -18.12
CA GLU A 201 -13.03 -35.55 -18.68
C GLU A 201 -12.85 -34.57 -19.85
N HIS A 202 -12.00 -33.57 -19.64
CA HIS A 202 -11.69 -32.57 -20.68
C HIS A 202 -10.19 -32.26 -20.70
N ARG A 203 -9.73 -31.82 -21.85
CA ARG A 203 -8.34 -31.41 -22.07
C ARG A 203 -8.19 -29.90 -22.09
N ASN A 204 -9.19 -29.19 -22.59
CA ASN A 204 -9.21 -27.74 -22.67
C ASN A 204 -9.77 -27.12 -21.41
N PRO A 205 -9.43 -25.88 -21.08
CA PRO A 205 -9.98 -25.20 -19.90
C PRO A 205 -11.49 -24.97 -20.06
N ARG A 206 -12.21 -25.04 -18.95
CA ARG A 206 -13.65 -24.75 -18.84
C ARG A 206 -13.90 -23.34 -18.29
N CYS A 207 -12.91 -22.76 -17.64
CA CYS A 207 -12.98 -21.40 -17.14
C CYS A 207 -11.77 -20.57 -17.58
N ILE A 208 -12.03 -19.34 -18.03
CA ILE A 208 -11.01 -18.35 -18.32
C ILE A 208 -11.24 -17.11 -17.46
N VAL A 209 -10.17 -16.61 -16.81
CA VAL A 209 -10.18 -15.38 -16.04
C VAL A 209 -9.18 -14.39 -16.63
N LEU A 210 -9.65 -13.23 -17.03
CA LEU A 210 -8.83 -12.14 -17.53
C LEU A 210 -8.53 -11.17 -16.41
N ALA A 211 -7.25 -10.83 -16.24
CA ALA A 211 -6.79 -9.86 -15.27
C ALA A 211 -5.83 -8.84 -15.92
N PRO A 212 -5.86 -7.55 -15.53
CA PRO A 212 -5.06 -6.50 -16.17
C PRO A 212 -3.55 -6.63 -15.93
N THR A 213 -3.14 -7.29 -14.84
CA THR A 213 -1.74 -7.40 -14.46
C THR A 213 -1.34 -8.83 -14.14
N ARG A 214 -0.03 -9.11 -14.24
CA ARG A 214 0.55 -10.44 -13.96
C ARG A 214 0.36 -10.83 -12.51
N GLU A 215 0.53 -9.85 -11.64
CA GLU A 215 0.44 -10.00 -10.20
C GLU A 215 -0.98 -10.35 -9.78
N LEU A 216 -1.99 -9.65 -10.33
CA LEU A 216 -3.40 -9.98 -10.05
C LEU A 216 -3.76 -11.36 -10.62
N ALA A 217 -3.33 -11.69 -11.84
CA ALA A 217 -3.57 -13.01 -12.41
C ALA A 217 -3.00 -14.12 -11.52
N ASN A 218 -1.79 -13.93 -11.00
CA ASN A 218 -1.16 -14.88 -10.07
C ASN A 218 -1.89 -14.96 -8.74
N GLN A 219 -2.34 -13.83 -8.21
CA GLN A 219 -3.14 -13.76 -6.98
C GLN A 219 -4.48 -14.51 -7.13
N VAL A 220 -5.20 -14.27 -8.21
CA VAL A 220 -6.48 -14.96 -8.50
C VAL A 220 -6.26 -16.46 -8.61
N GLU A 221 -5.22 -16.89 -9.32
CA GLU A 221 -4.87 -18.31 -9.45
C GLU A 221 -4.55 -18.95 -8.10
N GLN A 222 -3.72 -18.30 -7.27
CA GLN A 222 -3.39 -18.78 -5.93
C GLN A 222 -4.62 -18.85 -5.02
N GLU A 223 -5.54 -17.89 -5.11
CA GLU A 223 -6.79 -17.85 -4.34
C GLU A 223 -7.68 -19.05 -4.69
N ILE A 224 -7.84 -19.35 -5.99
CA ILE A 224 -8.60 -20.51 -6.47
C ILE A 224 -7.93 -21.81 -6.02
N GLN A 225 -6.61 -21.93 -6.22
CA GLN A 225 -5.84 -23.10 -5.84
C GLN A 225 -5.87 -23.37 -4.33
N ALA A 226 -5.82 -22.31 -3.51
CA ALA A 226 -5.92 -22.42 -2.05
C ALA A 226 -7.32 -22.86 -1.59
N THR A 227 -8.37 -22.51 -2.36
CA THR A 227 -9.74 -22.89 -2.05
C THR A 227 -10.03 -24.32 -2.46
N VAL A 228 -9.60 -24.75 -3.66
CA VAL A 228 -9.82 -26.11 -4.16
C VAL A 228 -8.58 -26.64 -4.89
N PRO A 229 -7.65 -27.28 -4.19
CA PRO A 229 -6.41 -27.82 -4.78
C PRO A 229 -6.61 -28.95 -5.78
N SER A 230 -7.81 -29.53 -5.86
CA SER A 230 -8.14 -30.62 -6.81
C SER A 230 -8.35 -30.13 -8.24
N LEU A 231 -8.69 -28.84 -8.44
CA LEU A 231 -8.80 -28.24 -9.77
C LEU A 231 -7.42 -27.86 -10.30
N ARG A 232 -7.17 -28.18 -11.55
CA ARG A 232 -5.91 -27.85 -12.24
C ARG A 232 -5.99 -26.43 -12.75
N THR A 233 -5.32 -25.51 -12.09
CA THR A 233 -5.23 -24.11 -12.45
C THR A 233 -3.92 -23.80 -13.18
N LEU A 234 -3.91 -22.76 -14.00
CA LEU A 234 -2.72 -22.26 -14.66
C LEU A 234 -2.78 -20.74 -14.81
N CYS A 235 -1.75 -20.07 -14.29
CA CYS A 235 -1.55 -18.65 -14.53
C CYS A 235 -0.68 -18.40 -15.76
N VAL A 236 -1.15 -17.55 -16.70
CA VAL A 236 -0.45 -17.23 -17.95
C VAL A 236 -0.26 -15.72 -18.12
N TYR A 237 0.99 -15.27 -18.23
CA TYR A 237 1.34 -13.85 -18.36
C TYR A 237 2.65 -13.65 -19.13
N GLY A 238 2.86 -12.45 -19.63
CA GLY A 238 4.06 -12.07 -20.37
C GLY A 238 5.32 -11.95 -19.48
N GLY A 239 6.51 -11.99 -20.10
CA GLY A 239 7.79 -11.80 -19.41
C GLY A 239 8.42 -13.07 -18.83
N VAL A 240 7.77 -14.22 -18.99
CA VAL A 240 8.33 -15.55 -18.71
C VAL A 240 8.35 -16.40 -19.98
N ALA A 241 9.17 -17.46 -19.98
CA ALA A 241 9.29 -18.35 -21.14
C ALA A 241 7.92 -18.99 -21.47
N ILE A 242 7.46 -18.86 -22.70
CA ILE A 242 6.14 -19.36 -23.13
C ILE A 242 6.04 -20.88 -23.00
N SER A 243 7.14 -21.60 -23.24
CA SER A 243 7.21 -23.06 -23.13
C SER A 243 6.89 -23.58 -21.73
N SER A 244 7.15 -22.81 -20.70
CA SER A 244 6.79 -23.17 -19.31
C SER A 244 5.27 -23.17 -19.09
N GLN A 245 4.54 -22.34 -19.84
CA GLN A 245 3.08 -22.23 -19.80
C GLN A 245 2.39 -23.20 -20.77
N GLU A 246 2.99 -23.50 -21.91
CA GLU A 246 2.45 -24.48 -22.85
C GLU A 246 2.47 -25.92 -22.32
N ARG A 247 3.48 -26.27 -21.50
CA ARG A 247 3.59 -27.65 -20.98
C ARG A 247 2.41 -28.07 -20.10
N PRO A 248 1.93 -27.25 -19.12
CA PRO A 248 0.71 -27.54 -18.37
C PRO A 248 -0.53 -27.59 -19.27
N LEU A 249 -0.70 -26.67 -20.23
CA LEU A 249 -1.83 -26.66 -21.17
C LEU A 249 -1.95 -27.98 -21.94
N ARG A 250 -0.83 -28.57 -22.39
CA ARG A 250 -0.82 -29.88 -23.07
C ARG A 250 -1.26 -31.04 -22.18
N ARG A 251 -1.08 -30.92 -20.85
CA ARG A 251 -1.52 -31.91 -19.85
C ARG A 251 -3.01 -31.80 -19.52
N GLY A 252 -3.60 -30.66 -19.86
CA GLY A 252 -4.96 -30.31 -19.55
C GLY A 252 -5.05 -29.53 -18.24
N VAL A 253 -5.83 -28.45 -18.27
CA VAL A 253 -6.12 -27.54 -17.15
C VAL A 253 -7.62 -27.28 -17.10
N ASP A 254 -8.15 -27.02 -15.91
CA ASP A 254 -9.57 -26.75 -15.70
C ASP A 254 -9.85 -25.25 -15.77
N ILE A 255 -8.96 -24.44 -15.20
CA ILE A 255 -9.08 -22.99 -15.14
C ILE A 255 -7.78 -22.36 -15.65
N VAL A 256 -7.90 -21.40 -16.57
CA VAL A 256 -6.79 -20.54 -17.00
C VAL A 256 -7.04 -19.12 -16.53
N VAL A 257 -6.07 -18.56 -15.81
CA VAL A 257 -6.06 -17.16 -15.40
C VAL A 257 -4.95 -16.45 -16.13
N GLY A 258 -5.20 -15.28 -16.73
CA GLY A 258 -4.10 -14.63 -17.44
C GLY A 258 -4.32 -13.20 -17.85
N THR A 259 -3.20 -12.60 -18.32
CA THR A 259 -3.23 -11.26 -18.91
C THR A 259 -3.57 -11.33 -20.40
N PRO A 260 -4.39 -10.40 -20.95
CA PRO A 260 -4.93 -10.49 -22.31
C PRO A 260 -3.88 -10.77 -23.38
N GLY A 261 -2.79 -10.01 -23.45
CA GLY A 261 -1.78 -10.18 -24.49
C GLY A 261 -1.12 -11.56 -24.52
N ARG A 262 -0.87 -12.22 -23.36
CA ARG A 262 -0.31 -13.59 -23.33
C ARG A 262 -1.36 -14.65 -23.65
N LEU A 263 -2.60 -14.44 -23.27
CA LEU A 263 -3.70 -15.32 -23.66
C LEU A 263 -3.82 -15.35 -25.18
N ILE A 264 -3.83 -14.20 -25.83
CA ILE A 264 -3.86 -14.09 -27.31
C ILE A 264 -2.66 -14.81 -27.96
N ASP A 265 -1.45 -14.63 -27.42
CA ASP A 265 -0.23 -15.29 -27.90
C ASP A 265 -0.39 -16.83 -27.90
N LEU A 266 -0.95 -17.38 -26.80
CA LEU A 266 -1.20 -18.83 -26.67
C LEU A 266 -2.35 -19.33 -27.56
N ILE A 267 -3.41 -18.54 -27.77
CA ILE A 267 -4.52 -18.83 -28.68
C ILE A 267 -4.00 -18.87 -30.10
N GLN A 268 -3.28 -17.86 -30.57
CA GLN A 268 -2.72 -17.77 -31.92
C GLN A 268 -1.75 -18.90 -32.24
N ARG A 269 -1.01 -19.39 -31.24
CA ARG A 269 -0.13 -20.56 -31.37
C ARG A 269 -0.89 -21.91 -31.40
N GLY A 270 -2.20 -21.89 -31.13
CA GLY A 270 -3.00 -23.11 -30.97
C GLY A 270 -2.66 -23.89 -29.69
N SER A 271 -1.89 -23.31 -28.76
CA SER A 271 -1.54 -23.95 -27.50
C SER A 271 -2.67 -23.85 -26.47
N LEU A 272 -3.51 -22.84 -26.57
CA LEU A 272 -4.72 -22.62 -25.76
C LEU A 272 -5.95 -22.68 -26.67
N ASN A 273 -6.88 -23.60 -26.37
CA ASN A 273 -8.13 -23.76 -27.07
C ASN A 273 -9.29 -23.39 -26.13
N LEU A 274 -10.12 -22.44 -26.54
CA LEU A 274 -11.21 -21.89 -25.73
C LEU A 274 -12.58 -22.50 -26.00
N ARG A 275 -12.68 -23.56 -26.85
CA ARG A 275 -13.97 -24.15 -27.30
C ARG A 275 -14.84 -24.71 -26.18
N ASP A 276 -14.22 -25.14 -25.07
CA ASP A 276 -14.89 -25.79 -23.95
C ASP A 276 -15.11 -24.83 -22.77
N ILE A 277 -14.91 -23.53 -23.00
CA ILE A 277 -15.14 -22.51 -21.96
C ILE A 277 -16.62 -22.41 -21.63
N GLU A 278 -16.96 -22.70 -20.39
CA GLU A 278 -18.27 -22.56 -19.79
C GLU A 278 -18.37 -21.27 -18.97
N TYR A 279 -17.25 -20.78 -18.41
CA TYR A 279 -17.16 -19.60 -17.53
C TYR A 279 -16.10 -18.61 -18.02
N CYS A 280 -16.49 -17.35 -18.15
CA CYS A 280 -15.58 -16.25 -18.53
C CYS A 280 -15.65 -15.14 -17.48
N VAL A 281 -14.51 -14.76 -16.92
CA VAL A 281 -14.41 -13.71 -15.91
C VAL A 281 -13.55 -12.56 -16.40
N LEU A 282 -14.05 -11.33 -16.26
CA LEU A 282 -13.32 -10.08 -16.46
C LEU A 282 -13.13 -9.44 -15.07
N ASP A 283 -11.93 -9.57 -14.48
CA ASP A 283 -11.63 -8.96 -13.17
C ASP A 283 -10.87 -7.64 -13.33
N GLU A 284 -11.25 -6.63 -12.54
CA GLU A 284 -10.76 -5.25 -12.67
C GLU A 284 -10.90 -4.70 -14.11
N ALA A 285 -12.10 -4.81 -14.69
CA ALA A 285 -12.35 -4.43 -16.08
C ALA A 285 -11.99 -2.96 -16.38
N ASP A 286 -12.25 -2.02 -15.48
CA ASP A 286 -11.84 -0.64 -15.57
C ASP A 286 -10.31 -0.47 -15.68
N GLN A 287 -9.55 -1.31 -15.02
CA GLN A 287 -8.09 -1.32 -15.11
C GLN A 287 -7.58 -1.87 -16.44
N MET A 288 -8.30 -2.83 -17.05
CA MET A 288 -7.94 -3.34 -18.38
C MET A 288 -8.01 -2.22 -19.43
N LEU A 289 -9.03 -1.34 -19.33
CA LEU A 289 -9.14 -0.13 -20.15
C LEU A 289 -7.94 0.81 -19.93
N ALA A 290 -7.62 1.09 -18.66
CA ALA A 290 -6.54 2.01 -18.31
C ALA A 290 -5.14 1.53 -18.75
N VAL A 291 -4.96 0.22 -18.94
CA VAL A 291 -3.72 -0.39 -19.46
C VAL A 291 -3.71 -0.48 -21.00
N GLY A 292 -4.87 -0.27 -21.64
CA GLY A 292 -5.02 -0.32 -23.10
C GLY A 292 -5.28 -1.71 -23.67
N PHE A 293 -5.87 -2.61 -22.89
CA PHE A 293 -6.24 -3.97 -23.32
C PHE A 293 -7.64 -4.06 -23.93
N GLU A 294 -8.25 -2.94 -24.30
CA GLU A 294 -9.61 -2.90 -24.84
C GLU A 294 -9.80 -3.86 -26.05
N GLU A 295 -8.93 -3.71 -27.05
CA GLU A 295 -8.96 -4.54 -28.27
C GLU A 295 -8.60 -6.00 -27.98
N ASP A 296 -7.63 -6.23 -27.07
CA ASP A 296 -7.20 -7.58 -26.72
C ASP A 296 -8.31 -8.35 -25.99
N VAL A 297 -9.03 -7.70 -25.08
CA VAL A 297 -10.19 -8.31 -24.40
C VAL A 297 -11.29 -8.64 -25.40
N GLU A 298 -11.64 -7.71 -26.31
CA GLU A 298 -12.68 -7.97 -27.33
C GLU A 298 -12.31 -9.15 -28.21
N ARG A 299 -11.04 -9.27 -28.64
CA ARG A 299 -10.56 -10.43 -29.43
C ARG A 299 -10.69 -11.75 -28.68
N ILE A 300 -10.38 -11.80 -27.39
CA ILE A 300 -10.56 -13.02 -26.59
C ILE A 300 -12.04 -13.35 -26.45
N MET A 301 -12.89 -12.35 -26.21
CA MET A 301 -14.34 -12.54 -26.06
C MET A 301 -15.00 -13.06 -27.35
N GLU A 302 -14.43 -12.79 -28.53
CA GLU A 302 -14.89 -13.30 -29.82
C GLU A 302 -14.50 -14.79 -30.06
N GLU A 303 -13.43 -15.27 -29.38
CA GLU A 303 -12.97 -16.66 -29.46
C GLU A 303 -13.64 -17.60 -28.45
N VAL A 304 -14.28 -17.04 -27.41
CA VAL A 304 -15.00 -17.81 -26.39
C VAL A 304 -16.42 -18.12 -26.86
N PRO A 305 -16.96 -19.35 -26.64
CA PRO A 305 -18.32 -19.72 -27.05
C PRO A 305 -19.39 -18.74 -26.59
N GLU A 306 -20.43 -18.55 -27.42
CA GLU A 306 -21.58 -17.69 -27.03
C GLU A 306 -22.35 -18.26 -25.84
N GLN A 307 -22.50 -19.59 -25.79
CA GLN A 307 -23.14 -20.26 -24.65
C GLN A 307 -22.15 -20.44 -23.52
N ARG A 308 -22.06 -19.42 -22.67
CA ARG A 308 -21.22 -19.37 -21.49
C ARG A 308 -21.88 -18.51 -20.41
N GLN A 309 -21.41 -18.63 -19.20
CA GLN A 309 -21.72 -17.68 -18.12
C GLN A 309 -20.58 -16.66 -18.00
N THR A 310 -20.92 -15.37 -17.97
CA THR A 310 -19.93 -14.30 -17.95
C THR A 310 -20.03 -13.50 -16.66
N PHE A 311 -18.89 -13.29 -16.00
CA PHE A 311 -18.73 -12.47 -14.80
C PHE A 311 -17.88 -11.24 -15.14
N LEU A 312 -18.37 -10.06 -14.80
CA LEU A 312 -17.64 -8.81 -14.95
C LEU A 312 -17.54 -8.12 -13.61
N PHE A 313 -16.32 -7.98 -13.10
CA PHE A 313 -16.03 -7.27 -11.85
C PHE A 313 -15.25 -6.00 -12.10
N SER A 314 -15.71 -4.88 -11.51
CA SER A 314 -15.09 -3.57 -11.67
C SER A 314 -15.34 -2.71 -10.43
N ALA A 315 -14.47 -1.74 -10.16
CA ALA A 315 -14.71 -0.72 -9.14
C ALA A 315 -15.49 0.46 -9.73
N THR A 316 -15.27 0.76 -11.02
CA THR A 316 -15.91 1.85 -11.74
C THR A 316 -16.57 1.34 -13.01
N MET A 317 -17.52 2.12 -13.57
CA MET A 317 -18.27 1.74 -14.78
C MET A 317 -18.05 2.77 -15.90
N PRO A 318 -16.82 2.88 -16.47
CA PRO A 318 -16.57 3.74 -17.62
C PRO A 318 -17.34 3.26 -18.86
N HIS A 319 -17.42 4.12 -19.87
CA HIS A 319 -18.19 3.82 -21.10
C HIS A 319 -17.79 2.50 -21.76
N TRP A 320 -16.52 2.16 -21.77
CA TRP A 320 -16.06 0.91 -22.35
C TRP A 320 -16.61 -0.29 -21.58
N VAL A 321 -16.52 -0.30 -20.24
CA VAL A 321 -17.06 -1.38 -19.40
C VAL A 321 -18.56 -1.55 -19.65
N THR A 322 -19.30 -0.46 -19.69
CA THR A 322 -20.74 -0.47 -20.04
C THR A 322 -21.00 -1.03 -21.46
N ARG A 323 -20.12 -0.73 -22.43
CA ARG A 323 -20.21 -1.29 -23.79
C ARG A 323 -19.97 -2.80 -23.81
N ILE A 324 -18.93 -3.28 -23.15
CA ILE A 324 -18.60 -4.72 -23.02
C ILE A 324 -19.75 -5.46 -22.35
N THR A 325 -20.27 -4.93 -21.25
CA THR A 325 -21.44 -5.49 -20.56
C THR A 325 -22.60 -5.71 -21.53
N LYS A 326 -23.00 -4.68 -22.27
CA LYS A 326 -24.10 -4.76 -23.23
C LYS A 326 -23.84 -5.69 -24.41
N LYS A 327 -22.59 -5.85 -24.83
CA LYS A 327 -22.21 -6.66 -26.01
C LYS A 327 -22.12 -8.15 -25.67
N TYR A 328 -21.61 -8.50 -24.49
CA TYR A 328 -21.20 -9.87 -24.18
C TYR A 328 -21.91 -10.53 -23.00
N LEU A 329 -22.69 -9.79 -22.21
CA LEU A 329 -23.47 -10.34 -21.10
C LEU A 329 -24.96 -10.32 -21.45
N ALA A 330 -25.59 -11.51 -21.36
CA ALA A 330 -27.02 -11.69 -21.59
C ALA A 330 -27.74 -11.81 -20.25
N ASP A 331 -28.91 -11.18 -20.10
CA ASP A 331 -29.76 -11.25 -18.89
C ASP A 331 -28.99 -11.21 -17.56
N HIS A 332 -28.05 -10.28 -17.47
CA HIS A 332 -27.14 -10.17 -16.32
C HIS A 332 -27.81 -9.54 -15.09
N VAL A 333 -27.39 -10.03 -13.92
CA VAL A 333 -27.68 -9.38 -12.64
C VAL A 333 -26.57 -8.35 -12.34
N THR A 334 -26.98 -7.13 -11.99
CA THR A 334 -26.04 -6.11 -11.53
C THR A 334 -26.09 -6.02 -10.01
N ILE A 335 -24.97 -6.30 -9.37
CA ILE A 335 -24.77 -6.17 -7.93
C ILE A 335 -23.85 -4.95 -7.72
N ASP A 336 -24.41 -3.90 -7.15
CA ASP A 336 -23.72 -2.62 -6.94
C ASP A 336 -23.61 -2.29 -5.46
N LEU A 337 -22.46 -2.61 -4.86
CA LEU A 337 -22.12 -2.27 -3.47
C LEU A 337 -21.41 -0.92 -3.32
N VAL A 338 -21.15 -0.23 -4.41
CA VAL A 338 -20.61 1.15 -4.39
C VAL A 338 -21.75 2.15 -4.31
N GLY A 339 -22.87 1.84 -4.98
CA GLY A 339 -24.06 2.68 -5.03
C GLY A 339 -23.80 4.06 -5.67
N ASP A 340 -24.75 4.96 -5.49
CA ASP A 340 -24.64 6.38 -5.85
C ASP A 340 -23.92 7.18 -4.75
N SER A 341 -23.17 6.53 -3.84
CA SER A 341 -22.41 7.25 -2.83
C SER A 341 -21.46 8.21 -3.51
N LYS A 342 -21.59 9.50 -3.19
CA LYS A 342 -20.70 10.54 -3.74
C LYS A 342 -19.24 10.25 -3.41
N GLN A 343 -18.98 9.54 -2.31
CA GLN A 343 -17.65 9.21 -1.84
C GLN A 343 -17.19 7.85 -2.38
N LYS A 344 -16.27 7.87 -3.33
CA LYS A 344 -15.71 6.67 -3.98
C LYS A 344 -14.56 6.02 -3.19
N VAL A 345 -13.93 6.75 -2.27
CA VAL A 345 -12.87 6.27 -1.38
C VAL A 345 -13.49 5.77 -0.08
N ALA A 346 -12.91 4.74 0.53
CA ALA A 346 -13.41 4.17 1.78
C ALA A 346 -13.32 5.18 2.94
N ASP A 347 -14.34 5.18 3.82
CA ASP A 347 -14.40 6.09 4.99
C ASP A 347 -13.31 5.81 6.03
N THR A 348 -12.67 4.63 5.96
CA THR A 348 -11.53 4.25 6.79
C THR A 348 -10.24 4.95 6.42
N ILE A 349 -10.21 5.69 5.29
CA ILE A 349 -9.01 6.35 4.77
C ILE A 349 -9.07 7.85 5.05
N ASP A 350 -8.14 8.36 5.87
CA ASP A 350 -7.93 9.81 6.05
C ASP A 350 -7.20 10.38 4.83
N VAL A 351 -7.90 11.18 4.04
CA VAL A 351 -7.35 11.73 2.79
C VAL A 351 -6.89 13.16 3.01
N MET A 352 -5.59 13.37 2.85
CA MET A 352 -4.91 14.63 3.09
C MET A 352 -4.33 15.23 1.80
N SER A 353 -4.12 16.54 1.80
CA SER A 353 -3.43 17.21 0.69
C SER A 353 -2.35 18.14 1.22
N CYS A 354 -1.15 18.06 0.65
CA CYS A 354 0.01 18.86 1.01
C CYS A 354 0.48 19.70 -0.18
N ALA A 355 0.47 21.02 -0.05
CA ALA A 355 1.05 21.91 -1.04
C ALA A 355 2.57 21.93 -0.92
N CYS A 356 3.27 21.84 -2.05
CA CYS A 356 4.73 21.86 -2.08
C CYS A 356 5.25 22.58 -3.34
N SER A 357 6.51 23.04 -3.29
CA SER A 357 7.20 23.46 -4.51
C SER A 357 7.74 22.25 -5.26
N HIS A 358 8.08 22.41 -6.53
CA HIS A 358 8.69 21.34 -7.32
C HIS A 358 10.08 20.96 -6.77
N THR A 359 10.82 21.94 -6.27
CA THR A 359 12.19 21.77 -5.74
C THR A 359 12.22 21.07 -4.40
N SER A 360 11.25 21.35 -3.52
CA SER A 360 11.17 20.79 -2.17
C SER A 360 10.40 19.45 -2.09
N ARG A 361 9.74 19.04 -3.20
CA ARG A 361 8.80 17.89 -3.21
C ARG A 361 9.40 16.61 -2.62
N THR A 362 10.61 16.23 -3.05
CA THR A 362 11.25 15.00 -2.58
C THR A 362 11.64 15.06 -1.11
N THR A 363 12.08 16.24 -0.65
CA THR A 363 12.44 16.43 0.76
C THR A 363 11.21 16.39 1.65
N ILE A 364 10.13 17.06 1.24
CA ILE A 364 8.84 17.02 1.93
C ILE A 364 8.28 15.60 1.96
N LEU A 365 8.45 14.82 0.89
CA LEU A 365 8.05 13.41 0.87
C LEU A 365 8.74 12.62 1.99
N ALA A 366 10.06 12.75 2.15
CA ALA A 366 10.78 12.07 3.23
C ALA A 366 10.23 12.45 4.61
N ASP A 367 9.97 13.73 4.82
CA ASP A 367 9.44 14.24 6.09
C ASP A 367 8.00 13.77 6.35
N LEU A 368 7.13 13.76 5.31
CA LEU A 368 5.77 13.21 5.40
C LEU A 368 5.78 11.73 5.76
N VAL A 369 6.67 10.94 5.13
CA VAL A 369 6.82 9.52 5.48
C VAL A 369 7.28 9.36 6.94
N THR A 370 8.26 10.13 7.38
CA THR A 370 8.74 10.08 8.77
C THR A 370 7.62 10.40 9.77
N VAL A 371 6.85 11.47 9.54
CA VAL A 371 5.85 11.97 10.48
C VAL A 371 4.56 11.12 10.46
N TYR A 372 4.08 10.73 9.28
CA TYR A 372 2.78 10.06 9.14
C TYR A 372 2.86 8.54 9.12
N ALA A 373 3.94 7.95 8.60
CA ALA A 373 4.10 6.49 8.61
C ALA A 373 4.80 5.98 9.87
N LYS A 374 5.68 6.77 10.50
CA LYS A 374 6.43 6.38 11.72
C LYS A 374 7.08 4.98 11.61
N GLY A 375 7.70 4.69 10.48
CA GLY A 375 8.31 3.40 10.19
C GLY A 375 7.37 2.32 9.63
N ALA A 376 6.06 2.55 9.60
CA ALA A 376 5.10 1.63 9.01
C ALA A 376 5.18 1.59 7.47
N LYS A 377 4.49 0.63 6.85
CA LYS A 377 4.52 0.42 5.39
C LYS A 377 3.94 1.60 4.62
N THR A 378 4.72 2.10 3.68
CA THR A 378 4.34 3.22 2.80
C THR A 378 4.46 2.83 1.34
N ILE A 379 3.46 3.21 0.53
CA ILE A 379 3.58 3.20 -0.94
C ILE A 379 3.57 4.63 -1.45
N CYS A 380 4.60 4.98 -2.23
CA CYS A 380 4.72 6.26 -2.90
C CYS A 380 4.47 6.10 -4.41
N PHE A 381 3.48 6.80 -4.96
CA PHE A 381 3.12 6.75 -6.37
C PHE A 381 3.72 7.89 -7.17
N THR A 382 4.45 7.55 -8.23
CA THR A 382 5.01 8.46 -9.22
C THR A 382 4.39 8.22 -10.59
N GLN A 383 4.46 9.19 -11.51
CA GLN A 383 3.91 9.03 -12.86
C GLN A 383 4.87 8.29 -13.80
N THR A 384 6.16 8.55 -13.68
CA THR A 384 7.17 8.00 -14.58
C THR A 384 8.15 7.06 -13.86
N LYS A 385 8.67 6.09 -14.61
CA LYS A 385 9.70 5.16 -14.10
C LYS A 385 10.99 5.87 -13.70
N ARG A 386 11.40 6.88 -14.46
CA ARG A 386 12.59 7.68 -14.16
C ARG A 386 12.44 8.44 -12.85
N GLU A 387 11.28 9.04 -12.62
CA GLU A 387 10.98 9.71 -11.37
C GLU A 387 10.94 8.74 -10.19
N ALA A 388 10.41 7.51 -10.39
CA ALA A 388 10.43 6.46 -9.39
C ALA A 388 11.87 6.13 -8.95
N ASP A 389 12.80 6.02 -9.91
CA ASP A 389 14.22 5.77 -9.62
C ASP A 389 14.85 6.96 -8.88
N GLU A 390 14.60 8.20 -9.32
CA GLU A 390 15.12 9.44 -8.71
C GLU A 390 14.63 9.59 -7.25
N VAL A 391 13.33 9.38 -7.02
CA VAL A 391 12.72 9.43 -5.68
C VAL A 391 13.27 8.32 -4.78
N THR A 392 13.41 7.10 -5.30
CA THR A 392 13.98 5.98 -4.55
C THR A 392 15.43 6.24 -4.14
N ALA A 393 16.24 6.76 -5.05
CA ALA A 393 17.65 7.12 -4.76
C ALA A 393 17.76 8.23 -3.70
N ALA A 394 16.82 9.18 -3.70
CA ALA A 394 16.79 10.26 -2.72
C ALA A 394 16.33 9.79 -1.33
N LEU A 395 15.26 8.99 -1.26
CA LEU A 395 14.74 8.43 -0.01
C LEU A 395 15.68 7.37 0.58
N GLY A 396 16.30 6.54 -0.25
CA GLY A 396 17.16 5.44 0.15
C GLY A 396 18.38 5.84 0.97
N ARG A 397 18.69 7.14 1.04
CA ARG A 397 19.74 7.70 1.91
C ARG A 397 19.28 7.84 3.37
N ARG A 398 17.98 7.87 3.62
CA ARG A 398 17.37 8.13 4.93
C ARG A 398 16.60 6.94 5.47
N MET A 399 15.96 6.17 4.60
CA MET A 399 15.06 5.08 4.98
C MET A 399 15.12 3.93 3.99
N GLY A 400 14.79 2.72 4.42
CA GLY A 400 14.75 1.54 3.56
C GLY A 400 13.70 1.70 2.46
N THR A 401 14.18 1.87 1.21
CA THR A 401 13.32 2.17 0.05
C THR A 401 13.70 1.30 -1.14
N GLU A 402 12.70 0.71 -1.80
CA GLU A 402 12.86 0.00 -3.08
C GLU A 402 11.87 0.51 -4.13
N VAL A 403 12.22 0.30 -5.40
CA VAL A 403 11.44 0.78 -6.55
C VAL A 403 10.71 -0.36 -7.25
N LEU A 404 9.55 -0.03 -7.85
CA LEU A 404 8.76 -0.96 -8.65
C LEU A 404 8.17 -0.28 -9.89
N HIS A 405 8.69 -0.60 -11.08
CA HIS A 405 8.18 -0.10 -12.36
C HIS A 405 8.33 -1.11 -13.50
N GLY A 406 7.81 -0.80 -14.67
CA GLY A 406 7.69 -1.73 -15.79
C GLY A 406 9.00 -2.27 -16.36
N ASP A 407 10.13 -1.56 -16.19
CA ASP A 407 11.43 -1.99 -16.73
C ASP A 407 12.16 -2.99 -15.81
N ILE A 408 11.65 -3.20 -14.58
CA ILE A 408 12.23 -4.17 -13.65
C ILE A 408 11.84 -5.59 -14.08
N ALA A 409 12.84 -6.47 -14.16
CA ALA A 409 12.63 -7.87 -14.51
C ALA A 409 11.65 -8.56 -13.55
N GLN A 410 10.78 -9.43 -14.06
CA GLN A 410 9.69 -10.06 -13.29
C GLN A 410 10.18 -10.73 -12.00
N ALA A 411 11.27 -11.50 -12.09
CA ALA A 411 11.85 -12.17 -10.92
C ALA A 411 12.35 -11.17 -9.84
N GLN A 412 12.78 -9.97 -10.23
CA GLN A 412 13.15 -8.92 -9.30
C GLN A 412 11.92 -8.27 -8.68
N ARG A 413 10.85 -8.01 -9.46
CA ARG A 413 9.58 -7.48 -8.97
C ARG A 413 9.00 -8.39 -7.88
N GLU A 414 8.94 -9.69 -8.12
CA GLU A 414 8.45 -10.69 -7.16
C GLU A 414 9.28 -10.70 -5.88
N ARG A 415 10.61 -10.60 -5.99
CA ARG A 415 11.51 -10.49 -4.83
C ARG A 415 11.29 -9.22 -4.04
N THR A 416 11.19 -8.05 -4.71
CA THR A 416 10.90 -6.76 -4.06
C THR A 416 9.57 -6.81 -3.31
N LEU A 417 8.51 -7.33 -3.94
CA LEU A 417 7.20 -7.47 -3.31
C LEU A 417 7.23 -8.40 -2.09
N LYS A 418 7.92 -9.54 -2.20
CA LYS A 418 8.10 -10.44 -1.05
C LYS A 418 8.82 -9.74 0.10
N ARG A 419 9.93 -9.05 -0.18
CA ARG A 419 10.69 -8.31 0.84
C ARG A 419 9.83 -7.22 1.50
N PHE A 420 8.96 -6.53 0.74
CA PHE A 420 8.04 -5.54 1.28
C PHE A 420 6.96 -6.18 2.17
N ARG A 421 6.39 -7.33 1.77
CA ARG A 421 5.46 -8.09 2.62
C ARG A 421 6.12 -8.54 3.93
N ASP A 422 7.36 -9.00 3.84
CA ASP A 422 8.17 -9.50 4.97
C ASP A 422 8.77 -8.36 5.84
N ASN A 423 8.35 -7.10 5.68
CA ASN A 423 8.84 -5.91 6.41
C ASN A 423 10.36 -5.70 6.34
N ARG A 424 11.01 -6.09 5.21
CA ARG A 424 12.46 -5.90 5.04
C ARG A 424 12.85 -4.48 4.66
N PHE A 425 11.91 -3.68 4.27
CA PHE A 425 12.01 -2.24 4.03
C PHE A 425 10.61 -1.63 4.15
N SER A 426 10.53 -0.31 4.45
CA SER A 426 9.27 0.36 4.79
C SER A 426 8.64 1.12 3.64
N VAL A 427 9.42 1.58 2.64
CA VAL A 427 8.91 2.45 1.57
C VAL A 427 9.05 1.79 0.20
N LEU A 428 7.92 1.61 -0.48
CA LEU A 428 7.88 1.14 -1.87
C LEU A 428 7.52 2.31 -2.79
N VAL A 429 8.41 2.70 -3.69
CA VAL A 429 8.13 3.70 -4.73
C VAL A 429 7.68 2.98 -6.00
N ALA A 430 6.51 3.32 -6.52
CA ALA A 430 5.93 2.58 -7.64
C ALA A 430 5.22 3.49 -8.65
N THR A 431 5.24 3.05 -9.92
CA THR A 431 4.36 3.62 -10.96
C THR A 431 3.00 2.95 -10.95
N ASP A 432 1.95 3.62 -11.44
CA ASP A 432 0.59 3.08 -11.49
C ASP A 432 0.51 1.68 -12.11
N VAL A 433 1.13 1.50 -13.28
CA VAL A 433 1.11 0.23 -14.01
C VAL A 433 1.73 -0.90 -13.21
N ALA A 434 2.79 -0.60 -12.47
CA ALA A 434 3.49 -1.61 -11.68
C ALA A 434 2.81 -1.93 -10.35
N ALA A 435 2.07 -0.98 -9.79
CA ALA A 435 1.38 -1.14 -8.50
C ALA A 435 -0.07 -1.63 -8.62
N ARG A 436 -0.63 -1.63 -9.84
CA ARG A 436 -1.98 -2.17 -10.09
C ARG A 436 -2.01 -3.68 -9.89
N GLY A 437 -3.12 -4.17 -9.36
CA GLY A 437 -3.31 -5.61 -9.11
C GLY A 437 -2.36 -6.22 -8.08
N LEU A 438 -1.54 -5.42 -7.40
CA LEU A 438 -0.69 -5.94 -6.33
C LEU A 438 -1.53 -6.25 -5.10
N ASP A 439 -1.40 -7.47 -4.61
CA ASP A 439 -1.85 -7.80 -3.26
C ASP A 439 -0.80 -7.30 -2.25
N ILE A 440 -0.85 -5.99 -2.04
CA ILE A 440 -0.14 -5.37 -0.94
C ILE A 440 -1.21 -4.99 0.07
N THR A 441 -1.31 -5.81 1.10
CA THR A 441 -2.15 -5.59 2.27
C THR A 441 -1.33 -4.90 3.35
N ASP A 442 -2.01 -4.32 4.32
CA ASP A 442 -1.39 -3.68 5.49
C ASP A 442 -0.42 -2.53 5.15
N VAL A 443 -0.81 -1.67 4.21
CA VAL A 443 -0.13 -0.40 3.96
C VAL A 443 -0.80 0.68 4.81
N ASP A 444 -0.02 1.38 5.62
CA ASP A 444 -0.51 2.38 6.55
C ASP A 444 -0.61 3.75 5.88
N LEU A 445 0.34 4.06 4.98
CA LEU A 445 0.42 5.33 4.29
C LEU A 445 0.53 5.16 2.77
N VAL A 446 -0.34 5.84 2.03
CA VAL A 446 -0.23 6.03 0.57
C VAL A 446 0.14 7.47 0.28
N VAL A 447 1.21 7.70 -0.48
CA VAL A 447 1.59 9.03 -0.91
C VAL A 447 1.47 9.15 -2.43
N HIS A 448 0.65 10.09 -2.90
CA HIS A 448 0.65 10.51 -4.28
C HIS A 448 1.73 11.57 -4.44
N TYR A 449 2.95 11.15 -4.77
CA TYR A 449 4.04 12.07 -5.06
C TYR A 449 3.67 12.99 -6.21
N GLU A 450 3.07 12.43 -7.25
CA GLU A 450 2.34 13.15 -8.29
C GLU A 450 0.89 12.69 -8.40
N LEU A 451 0.00 13.64 -8.63
CA LEU A 451 -1.42 13.35 -8.80
C LEU A 451 -1.65 12.56 -10.10
N PRO A 452 -2.47 11.51 -10.08
CA PRO A 452 -2.75 10.72 -11.27
C PRO A 452 -3.51 11.52 -12.33
N HIS A 453 -3.45 11.09 -13.58
CA HIS A 453 -4.14 11.75 -14.70
C HIS A 453 -5.65 11.54 -14.66
N ASP A 454 -6.13 10.47 -14.08
CA ASP A 454 -7.54 10.12 -13.96
C ASP A 454 -7.94 9.94 -12.49
N THR A 455 -9.21 10.18 -12.20
CA THR A 455 -9.74 10.09 -10.83
C THR A 455 -9.90 8.65 -10.36
N GLU A 456 -10.02 7.70 -11.29
CA GLU A 456 -10.12 6.28 -11.00
C GLU A 456 -8.79 5.76 -10.44
N SER A 457 -7.66 6.12 -11.07
CA SER A 457 -6.33 5.82 -10.54
C SER A 457 -6.13 6.38 -9.14
N PHE A 458 -6.68 7.58 -8.84
CA PHE A 458 -6.64 8.12 -7.48
C PHE A 458 -7.32 7.18 -6.47
N VAL A 459 -8.53 6.73 -6.79
CA VAL A 459 -9.29 5.81 -5.92
C VAL A 459 -8.54 4.48 -5.75
N HIS A 460 -8.00 3.92 -6.83
CA HIS A 460 -7.24 2.66 -6.78
C HIS A 460 -5.93 2.76 -6.01
N ARG A 461 -5.24 3.91 -6.07
CA ARG A 461 -4.05 4.17 -5.24
C ARG A 461 -4.42 4.25 -3.77
N CYS A 462 -5.45 5.03 -3.42
CA CYS A 462 -5.95 5.12 -2.04
C CYS A 462 -6.36 3.74 -1.51
N GLY A 463 -7.00 2.90 -2.33
CA GLY A 463 -7.42 1.55 -1.96
C GLY A 463 -6.28 0.56 -1.67
N ARG A 464 -4.99 0.98 -1.64
CA ARG A 464 -3.89 0.17 -1.13
C ARG A 464 -3.81 0.22 0.40
N THR A 465 -4.45 1.20 1.03
CA THR A 465 -4.62 1.32 2.48
C THR A 465 -6.09 1.22 2.88
N GLY A 466 -6.39 1.20 4.16
CA GLY A 466 -7.76 1.23 4.69
C GLY A 466 -8.57 -0.04 4.43
N ARG A 467 -7.93 -1.22 4.23
CA ARG A 467 -8.58 -2.50 3.96
C ARG A 467 -8.98 -3.23 5.24
N ALA A 468 -9.96 -4.12 5.14
CA ALA A 468 -10.44 -4.96 6.25
C ALA A 468 -10.73 -4.16 7.54
N ASN A 469 -11.43 -3.02 7.42
CA ASN A 469 -11.78 -2.11 8.52
C ASN A 469 -10.58 -1.47 9.27
N LYS A 470 -9.34 -1.65 8.80
CA LYS A 470 -8.19 -0.92 9.34
C LYS A 470 -8.24 0.53 8.86
N LYS A 471 -7.81 1.46 9.73
CA LYS A 471 -7.62 2.85 9.34
C LYS A 471 -6.37 2.99 8.50
N GLY A 472 -6.39 3.88 7.51
CA GLY A 472 -5.24 4.19 6.67
C GLY A 472 -5.16 5.66 6.34
N SER A 473 -4.02 6.11 5.83
CA SER A 473 -3.80 7.50 5.44
C SER A 473 -3.40 7.60 3.97
N ALA A 474 -3.90 8.63 3.27
CA ALA A 474 -3.52 8.94 1.91
C ALA A 474 -3.17 10.43 1.78
N ILE A 475 -1.95 10.75 1.35
CA ILE A 475 -1.48 12.13 1.18
C ILE A 475 -1.29 12.44 -0.30
N ALA A 476 -1.97 13.47 -0.78
CA ALA A 476 -1.82 14.01 -2.13
C ALA A 476 -0.89 15.22 -2.12
N MET A 477 0.32 15.06 -2.63
CA MET A 477 1.25 16.18 -2.82
C MET A 477 0.90 16.92 -4.11
N TYR A 478 0.86 18.24 -4.06
CA TYR A 478 0.53 19.03 -5.24
C TYR A 478 1.26 20.38 -5.27
N THR A 479 1.59 20.81 -6.47
CA THR A 479 2.09 22.18 -6.70
C THR A 479 0.91 23.15 -6.88
N PRO A 480 1.11 24.45 -6.74
CA PRO A 480 0.07 25.45 -7.02
C PRO A 480 -0.58 25.32 -8.41
N ARG A 481 0.18 24.83 -9.40
CA ARG A 481 -0.34 24.59 -10.76
C ARG A 481 -1.30 23.39 -10.83
N GLU A 482 -1.14 22.43 -9.93
CA GLU A 482 -1.96 21.21 -9.87
C GLU A 482 -3.21 21.35 -8.98
N LYS A 483 -3.43 22.54 -8.38
CA LYS A 483 -4.58 22.79 -7.49
C LYS A 483 -5.93 22.54 -8.17
N SER A 484 -6.05 22.85 -9.47
CA SER A 484 -7.25 22.53 -10.26
C SER A 484 -7.52 21.02 -10.31
N ARG A 485 -6.47 20.19 -10.29
CA ARG A 485 -6.58 18.73 -10.27
C ARG A 485 -7.17 18.22 -8.96
N ILE A 486 -6.71 18.74 -7.82
CA ILE A 486 -7.29 18.44 -6.49
C ILE A 486 -8.79 18.72 -6.51
N ARG A 487 -9.22 19.90 -7.02
CA ARG A 487 -10.65 20.24 -7.14
C ARG A 487 -11.43 19.28 -8.04
N THR A 488 -10.82 18.83 -9.14
CA THR A 488 -11.44 17.85 -10.03
C THR A 488 -11.63 16.53 -9.32
N ILE A 489 -10.59 16.03 -8.61
CA ILE A 489 -10.67 14.81 -7.81
C ILE A 489 -11.77 14.93 -6.75
N THR A 490 -11.80 16.03 -5.98
CA THR A 490 -12.86 16.27 -4.98
C THR A 490 -14.25 16.19 -5.59
N ARG A 491 -14.48 16.85 -6.73
CA ARG A 491 -15.78 16.88 -7.39
C ARG A 491 -16.23 15.51 -7.89
N GLU A 492 -15.31 14.73 -8.46
CA GLU A 492 -15.63 13.46 -9.12
C GLU A 492 -15.63 12.25 -8.17
N THR A 493 -14.88 12.35 -7.08
CA THR A 493 -14.79 11.26 -6.08
C THR A 493 -15.57 11.53 -4.81
N GLY A 494 -16.00 12.78 -4.58
CA GLY A 494 -16.66 13.19 -3.34
C GLY A 494 -15.73 13.24 -2.12
N VAL A 495 -14.42 13.08 -2.31
CA VAL A 495 -13.42 13.10 -1.23
C VAL A 495 -13.21 14.53 -0.74
N ASN A 496 -13.24 14.72 0.57
CA ASN A 496 -12.85 15.97 1.22
C ASN A 496 -11.39 15.84 1.70
N PHE A 497 -10.51 16.62 1.09
CA PHE A 497 -9.11 16.63 1.50
C PHE A 497 -8.94 17.45 2.77
N ARG A 498 -8.35 16.84 3.81
CA ARG A 498 -7.80 17.57 4.94
C ARG A 498 -6.50 18.24 4.49
N VAL A 499 -6.48 19.55 4.45
CA VAL A 499 -5.27 20.30 4.04
C VAL A 499 -4.24 20.23 5.17
N ILE A 500 -3.03 19.78 4.83
CA ILE A 500 -1.89 19.76 5.74
C ILE A 500 -0.75 20.61 5.19
N THR A 501 0.09 21.09 6.08
CA THR A 501 1.32 21.81 5.76
C THR A 501 2.49 20.84 5.64
N PRO A 502 3.56 21.21 4.92
CA PRO A 502 4.83 20.49 5.04
C PRO A 502 5.26 20.36 6.49
N PRO A 503 5.70 19.19 6.96
CA PRO A 503 6.14 19.00 8.34
C PRO A 503 7.26 19.97 8.71
N THR A 504 7.19 20.50 9.93
CA THR A 504 8.24 21.33 10.48
C THR A 504 9.45 20.49 10.90
N GLY A 505 10.63 21.12 11.00
CA GLY A 505 11.82 20.43 11.48
C GLY A 505 11.62 19.80 12.87
N ALA A 506 10.87 20.47 13.75
CA ALA A 506 10.57 19.97 15.10
C ALA A 506 9.70 18.70 15.05
N GLU A 507 8.64 18.67 14.22
CA GLU A 507 7.79 17.49 14.04
C GLU A 507 8.58 16.29 13.50
N VAL A 508 9.46 16.52 12.51
CA VAL A 508 10.32 15.48 11.95
C VAL A 508 11.26 14.92 13.02
N MET A 509 11.90 15.79 13.83
CA MET A 509 12.82 15.38 14.89
C MET A 509 12.10 14.58 15.97
N THR A 510 10.92 15.04 16.41
CA THR A 510 10.11 14.34 17.41
C THR A 510 9.72 12.95 16.91
N SER A 511 9.20 12.85 15.68
CA SER A 511 8.81 11.56 15.10
C SER A 511 10.01 10.62 14.89
N SER A 512 11.17 11.17 14.48
CA SER A 512 12.40 10.39 14.36
C SER A 512 12.90 9.87 15.71
N ALA A 513 12.80 10.67 16.76
CA ALA A 513 13.17 10.27 18.12
C ALA A 513 12.22 9.17 18.66
N GLU A 514 10.91 9.30 18.40
CA GLU A 514 9.92 8.26 18.75
C GLU A 514 10.24 6.93 18.05
N GLN A 515 10.57 6.98 16.75
CA GLN A 515 10.95 5.80 15.97
C GLN A 515 12.25 5.16 16.50
N ALA A 516 13.28 5.97 16.75
CA ALA A 516 14.54 5.49 17.33
C ALA A 516 14.33 4.85 18.72
N SER A 517 13.39 5.36 19.53
CA SER A 517 13.03 4.77 20.81
C SER A 517 12.38 3.38 20.66
N ILE A 518 11.57 3.17 19.61
CA ILE A 518 10.99 1.85 19.30
C ILE A 518 12.10 0.88 18.86
N GLU A 519 13.04 1.34 18.02
CA GLU A 519 14.17 0.54 17.55
C GLU A 519 15.08 0.10 18.70
N LEU A 520 15.30 0.95 19.70
CA LEU A 520 16.01 0.58 20.94
C LEU A 520 15.33 -0.59 21.68
N GLY A 521 14.00 -0.61 21.72
CA GLY A 521 13.24 -1.69 22.34
C GLY A 521 13.30 -3.03 21.59
N LEU A 522 13.80 -3.04 20.34
CA LEU A 522 13.97 -4.25 19.52
C LEU A 522 15.37 -4.84 19.59
N VAL A 523 16.29 -4.18 20.33
CA VAL A 523 17.65 -4.68 20.52
C VAL A 523 17.61 -5.92 21.41
N ASP A 524 18.20 -7.01 20.93
CA ASP A 524 18.28 -8.28 21.67
C ASP A 524 19.16 -8.13 22.93
N ASP A 525 18.65 -8.58 24.05
CA ASP A 525 19.33 -8.54 25.34
C ASP A 525 20.72 -9.21 25.31
N GLU A 526 20.92 -10.21 24.42
CA GLU A 526 22.22 -10.88 24.22
C GLU A 526 23.31 -9.94 23.67
N LEU A 527 22.93 -8.82 23.03
CA LEU A 527 23.88 -7.82 22.52
C LEU A 527 24.33 -6.83 23.59
N LEU A 528 23.50 -6.57 24.62
CA LEU A 528 23.75 -5.56 25.62
C LEU A 528 25.11 -5.70 26.33
N PRO A 529 25.59 -6.92 26.72
CA PRO A 529 26.89 -7.08 27.37
C PRO A 529 28.09 -6.57 26.55
N TYR A 530 27.99 -6.52 25.23
CA TYR A 530 29.07 -6.03 24.36
C TYR A 530 29.15 -4.47 24.36
N PHE A 531 28.03 -3.80 24.57
CA PHE A 531 27.94 -2.32 24.54
C PHE A 531 27.99 -1.70 25.94
N THR A 532 27.56 -2.40 26.98
CA THR A 532 27.52 -1.94 28.37
C THR A 532 28.84 -1.36 28.86
N PRO A 533 30.01 -2.00 28.65
CA PRO A 533 31.27 -1.46 29.15
C PRO A 533 31.64 -0.09 28.54
N THR A 534 31.20 0.18 27.29
CA THR A 534 31.43 1.45 26.64
C THR A 534 30.42 2.50 27.11
N ALA A 535 29.18 2.09 27.30
CA ALA A 535 28.13 2.97 27.85
C ALA A 535 28.49 3.43 29.28
N GLU A 536 28.97 2.51 30.14
CA GLU A 536 29.44 2.84 31.50
C GLU A 536 30.57 3.87 31.48
N LYS A 537 31.57 3.72 30.61
CA LYS A 537 32.67 4.70 30.48
C LYS A 537 32.15 6.08 30.08
N ILE A 538 31.17 6.15 29.17
CA ILE A 538 30.57 7.43 28.75
C ILE A 538 29.82 8.06 29.94
N LEU A 539 29.03 7.27 30.67
CA LEU A 539 28.28 7.73 31.84
C LEU A 539 29.19 8.16 33.00
N GLU A 540 30.31 7.44 33.24
CA GLU A 540 31.31 7.85 34.23
C GLU A 540 31.99 9.16 33.83
N ALA A 541 32.32 9.38 32.55
CA ALA A 541 32.88 10.64 32.07
C ALA A 541 31.90 11.79 32.30
N VAL A 542 30.62 11.59 32.05
CA VAL A 542 29.54 12.58 32.35
C VAL A 542 29.42 12.89 33.82
N LYS A 543 29.46 11.88 34.71
CA LYS A 543 29.38 12.08 36.19
C LYS A 543 30.59 12.82 36.73
N ASN A 544 31.76 12.66 36.15
CA ASN A 544 33.00 13.32 36.52
C ASN A 544 33.17 14.74 35.96
N GLY A 545 32.11 15.32 35.37
CA GLY A 545 32.14 16.65 34.79
C GLY A 545 32.91 16.72 33.48
N GLY A 546 32.71 15.75 32.60
CA GLY A 546 33.37 15.67 31.28
C GLY A 546 33.35 16.99 30.53
N GLU A 547 34.27 17.17 29.59
CA GLU A 547 34.52 18.41 28.85
C GLU A 547 33.27 19.06 28.22
N ASP A 548 32.21 18.27 27.96
CA ASP A 548 30.96 18.71 27.31
C ASP A 548 29.85 19.14 28.27
N GLY A 549 29.96 18.90 29.62
CA GLY A 549 28.98 19.26 30.62
C GLY A 549 27.58 18.69 30.46
N ARG A 550 27.42 17.62 29.63
CA ARG A 550 26.15 16.97 29.33
C ARG A 550 25.66 16.14 30.53
N THR A 551 24.33 16.05 30.69
CA THR A 551 23.67 15.13 31.62
C THR A 551 23.49 13.73 31.00
N GLU A 552 23.19 12.70 31.80
CA GLU A 552 22.88 11.35 31.32
C GLU A 552 21.71 11.34 30.32
N SER A 553 20.70 12.21 30.55
CA SER A 553 19.56 12.38 29.64
C SER A 553 19.99 12.97 28.28
N GLU A 554 20.93 13.92 28.27
CA GLU A 554 21.45 14.53 27.05
C GLU A 554 22.33 13.57 26.25
N VAL A 555 23.06 12.68 26.93
CA VAL A 555 23.80 11.60 26.25
C VAL A 555 22.86 10.61 25.58
N LEU A 556 21.77 10.21 26.28
CA LEU A 556 20.74 9.36 25.67
C LEU A 556 20.05 10.06 24.49
N ALA A 557 19.74 11.36 24.62
CA ALA A 557 19.17 12.15 23.53
C ALA A 557 20.12 12.24 22.33
N ALA A 558 21.43 12.39 22.56
CA ALA A 558 22.43 12.37 21.50
C ALA A 558 22.53 10.99 20.83
N ALA A 559 22.42 9.90 21.60
CA ALA A 559 22.40 8.54 21.06
C ALA A 559 21.15 8.31 20.18
N LEU A 560 19.97 8.78 20.62
CA LEU A 560 18.73 8.73 19.82
C LEU A 560 18.84 9.57 18.53
N ALA A 561 19.44 10.76 18.62
CA ALA A 561 19.69 11.62 17.45
C ALA A 561 20.63 10.95 16.45
N ALA A 562 21.73 10.34 16.94
CA ALA A 562 22.66 9.61 16.09
C ALA A 562 22.03 8.37 15.45
N LEU A 563 21.19 7.59 16.20
CA LEU A 563 20.46 6.44 15.70
C LEU A 563 19.47 6.85 14.60
N SER A 564 18.77 7.97 14.77
CA SER A 564 17.86 8.51 13.76
C SER A 564 18.57 9.20 12.58
N GLY A 565 19.91 9.26 12.58
CA GLY A 565 20.72 9.86 11.52
C GLY A 565 20.73 11.40 11.50
N HIS A 566 20.29 12.03 12.60
CA HIS A 566 20.26 13.48 12.74
C HIS A 566 21.39 13.95 13.67
N THR A 567 22.48 14.45 13.10
CA THR A 567 23.62 15.01 13.85
C THR A 567 23.60 16.53 13.91
N GLU A 568 22.81 17.17 13.04
CA GLU A 568 22.65 18.61 12.93
C GLU A 568 21.16 18.99 12.92
N PRO A 569 20.80 20.19 13.44
CA PRO A 569 19.42 20.65 13.37
C PRO A 569 19.00 20.81 11.90
N PRO A 570 17.74 20.41 11.55
CA PRO A 570 17.27 20.56 10.18
C PRO A 570 17.24 22.04 9.80
N PRO A 571 17.62 22.37 8.55
CA PRO A 571 17.52 23.74 8.10
C PRO A 571 16.07 24.21 8.14
N PRO A 572 15.82 25.47 8.50
CA PRO A 572 14.46 26.04 8.55
C PRO A 572 13.80 25.96 7.17
N ARG A 573 12.50 25.80 7.15
CA ARG A 573 11.69 25.64 5.94
C ARG A 573 10.45 26.48 5.97
N SER A 574 10.07 26.97 4.82
CA SER A 574 8.77 27.61 4.62
C SER A 574 7.62 26.63 4.92
N MET A 575 6.67 27.06 5.74
CA MET A 575 5.41 26.34 5.91
C MET A 575 4.46 26.51 4.71
N LEU A 576 4.64 27.57 3.88
CA LEU A 576 3.79 27.85 2.71
C LEU A 576 4.20 27.05 1.48
N THR A 577 5.50 26.81 1.29
CA THR A 577 6.07 26.19 0.08
C THR A 577 6.90 24.95 0.35
N GLY A 578 7.38 24.79 1.60
CA GLY A 578 8.33 23.75 2.00
C GLY A 578 9.77 24.01 1.53
N ASP A 579 10.05 25.20 0.96
CA ASP A 579 11.40 25.53 0.46
C ASP A 579 12.36 25.68 1.64
N VAL A 580 13.54 25.03 1.49
CA VAL A 580 14.61 25.05 2.50
C VAL A 580 15.29 26.41 2.51
N GLY A 581 15.72 26.86 3.70
CA GLY A 581 16.38 28.14 3.89
C GLY A 581 15.39 29.32 3.98
N GLN A 582 14.09 29.05 4.00
CA GLN A 582 13.08 30.08 4.20
C GLN A 582 12.31 29.86 5.50
N VAL A 583 11.89 30.93 6.12
CA VAL A 583 11.08 30.96 7.33
C VAL A 583 9.75 31.65 6.99
N THR A 584 8.65 31.07 7.42
CA THR A 584 7.33 31.69 7.25
C THR A 584 7.08 32.68 8.37
N MET A 585 6.69 33.88 8.01
CA MET A 585 6.39 34.99 8.93
C MET A 585 4.95 35.44 8.78
N VAL A 586 4.40 36.02 9.80
CA VAL A 586 3.06 36.64 9.82
C VAL A 586 3.21 38.12 10.08
N ALA A 587 2.57 38.92 9.22
CA ALA A 587 2.45 40.36 9.42
C ALA A 587 0.97 40.68 9.73
N LYS A 588 0.69 41.21 10.93
CA LYS A 588 -0.62 41.58 11.42
C LYS A 588 -0.81 43.10 11.38
N GLY A 589 -1.99 43.56 11.01
CA GLY A 589 -2.37 44.96 10.98
C GLY A 589 -3.63 45.20 10.17
N ASN A 590 -4.26 46.37 10.33
CA ASN A 590 -5.52 46.68 9.66
C ASN A 590 -5.36 46.78 8.13
N MET A 591 -5.97 45.82 7.39
CA MET A 591 -6.07 45.82 5.91
C MET A 591 -4.72 45.97 5.18
N ILE A 592 -3.70 45.24 5.64
CA ILE A 592 -2.39 45.25 4.97
C ILE A 592 -2.47 44.55 3.62
N LEU A 593 -1.97 45.24 2.58
CA LEU A 593 -1.79 44.66 1.25
C LEU A 593 -0.31 44.24 1.03
N PRO A 594 -0.02 43.31 0.14
CA PRO A 594 1.36 42.90 -0.16
C PRO A 594 2.31 44.05 -0.47
N ARG A 595 1.81 45.08 -1.16
CA ARG A 595 2.59 46.28 -1.49
C ARG A 595 2.96 47.13 -0.26
N ASP A 596 2.07 47.12 0.77
CA ASP A 596 2.29 47.89 1.99
C ASP A 596 3.37 47.24 2.86
N LEU A 597 3.35 45.90 2.94
CA LEU A 597 4.41 45.09 3.56
C LEU A 597 5.77 45.32 2.86
N LEU A 598 5.82 45.18 1.54
CA LEU A 598 7.07 45.35 0.78
C LEU A 598 7.62 46.79 0.91
N ARG A 599 6.75 47.79 0.99
CA ARG A 599 7.17 49.17 1.20
C ARG A 599 7.76 49.36 2.61
N ALA A 600 7.05 48.89 3.64
CA ALA A 600 7.53 48.95 5.01
C ALA A 600 8.86 48.22 5.19
N MET A 601 9.01 47.02 4.58
CA MET A 601 10.28 46.30 4.56
C MET A 601 11.40 47.07 3.85
N SER A 602 11.09 47.76 2.75
CA SER A 602 12.09 48.55 2.02
C SER A 602 12.54 49.79 2.81
N ASP A 603 11.68 50.32 3.70
CA ASP A 603 12.01 51.45 4.58
C ASP A 603 12.99 51.05 5.69
N VAL A 604 13.00 49.75 6.09
CA VAL A 604 13.99 49.18 7.01
C VAL A 604 15.26 48.83 6.30
N SER A 605 15.15 47.91 5.35
CA SER A 605 16.29 47.44 4.55
C SER A 605 15.83 46.97 3.17
N ARG A 606 16.54 47.43 2.15
CA ARG A 606 16.31 46.95 0.77
C ARG A 606 16.55 45.45 0.63
N SER A 607 17.51 44.94 1.38
CA SER A 607 17.83 43.52 1.45
C SER A 607 16.68 42.71 2.07
N ALA A 608 16.02 43.24 3.11
CA ALA A 608 14.86 42.59 3.71
C ALA A 608 13.67 42.49 2.75
N ALA A 609 13.40 43.55 1.97
CA ALA A 609 12.36 43.54 0.96
C ALA A 609 12.63 42.58 -0.19
N ASP A 610 13.90 42.49 -0.64
CA ASP A 610 14.32 41.55 -1.69
C ASP A 610 14.29 40.09 -1.22
N GLY A 611 14.38 39.84 0.10
CA GLY A 611 14.30 38.53 0.73
C GLY A 611 12.89 37.99 0.96
N VAL A 612 11.85 38.81 0.71
CA VAL A 612 10.45 38.40 0.84
C VAL A 612 10.07 37.45 -0.31
N GLY A 613 9.69 36.24 0.04
CA GLY A 613 9.25 35.21 -0.90
C GLY A 613 7.73 35.25 -1.16
N ARG A 614 7.08 34.12 -1.04
CA ARG A 614 5.64 33.99 -1.32
C ARG A 614 4.80 34.71 -0.25
N ILE A 615 3.85 35.53 -0.70
CA ILE A 615 2.93 36.25 0.19
C ILE A 615 1.50 35.71 0.02
N ARG A 616 0.80 35.49 1.12
CA ARG A 616 -0.61 35.08 1.20
C ARG A 616 -1.38 36.00 2.14
N ILE A 617 -2.66 36.22 1.86
CA ILE A 617 -3.54 37.02 2.69
C ILE A 617 -4.23 36.12 3.70
N LEU A 618 -4.37 36.58 4.96
CA LEU A 618 -5.11 35.87 6.01
C LEU A 618 -6.61 35.87 5.68
N ALA A 619 -7.34 34.81 6.06
CA ALA A 619 -8.76 34.66 5.73
C ALA A 619 -9.65 35.76 6.35
N ASP A 620 -9.27 36.25 7.50
CA ASP A 620 -9.91 37.34 8.24
C ASP A 620 -9.51 38.74 7.74
N ASN A 621 -8.62 38.83 6.75
CA ASN A 621 -8.00 40.06 6.25
C ASN A 621 -7.26 40.88 7.35
N SER A 622 -6.91 40.29 8.47
CA SER A 622 -6.17 40.96 9.56
C SER A 622 -4.67 41.11 9.24
N GLY A 623 -4.17 40.50 8.16
CA GLY A 623 -2.76 40.56 7.83
C GLY A 623 -2.34 39.69 6.65
N LEU A 624 -1.05 39.40 6.61
CA LEU A 624 -0.38 38.62 5.56
C LEU A 624 0.49 37.53 6.20
N CYS A 625 0.56 36.40 5.53
CA CYS A 625 1.55 35.36 5.81
C CYS A 625 2.55 35.35 4.64
N PHE A 626 3.85 35.35 4.91
CA PHE A 626 4.88 35.42 3.86
C PHE A 626 6.13 34.65 4.24
N ASP A 627 6.87 34.23 3.22
CA ASP A 627 8.17 33.57 3.40
C ASP A 627 9.29 34.59 3.35
N MET A 628 10.34 34.35 4.13
CA MET A 628 11.56 35.15 4.17
C MET A 628 12.80 34.27 4.24
N GLN A 629 13.90 34.70 3.62
CA GLN A 629 15.19 34.00 3.73
C GLN A 629 15.66 33.97 5.17
N HIS A 630 16.03 32.78 5.67
CA HIS A 630 16.43 32.56 7.07
C HIS A 630 17.52 33.51 7.55
N GLU A 631 18.53 33.77 6.69
CA GLU A 631 19.65 34.66 7.01
C GLU A 631 19.23 36.10 7.29
N GLN A 632 18.05 36.49 6.80
CA GLN A 632 17.53 37.86 6.92
C GLN A 632 16.52 38.02 8.06
N VAL A 633 16.02 36.91 8.61
CA VAL A 633 15.00 36.94 9.68
C VAL A 633 15.56 37.55 10.96
N LYS A 634 16.73 37.06 11.42
CA LYS A 634 17.33 37.55 12.65
C LYS A 634 17.73 39.03 12.58
N PRO A 635 18.44 39.52 11.53
CA PRO A 635 18.72 40.94 11.36
C PRO A 635 17.45 41.79 11.34
N LEU A 636 16.39 41.34 10.64
CA LEU A 636 15.12 42.06 10.60
C LEU A 636 14.50 42.18 12.00
N LEU A 637 14.41 41.08 12.76
CA LEU A 637 13.80 41.10 14.08
C LEU A 637 14.60 41.95 15.10
N GLU A 638 15.92 42.07 14.92
CA GLU A 638 16.77 42.94 15.73
C GLU A 638 16.59 44.42 15.37
N GLU A 639 16.15 44.76 14.17
CA GLU A 639 15.86 46.12 13.70
C GLU A 639 14.43 46.56 14.00
N LEU A 640 13.54 45.62 14.39
CA LEU A 640 12.15 45.92 14.74
C LEU A 640 12.06 46.34 16.23
N ASP A 641 11.36 47.42 16.49
CA ASP A 641 11.06 47.88 17.86
C ASP A 641 9.89 47.08 18.43
N ASP A 642 10.17 46.18 19.41
CA ASP A 642 9.21 45.23 20.00
C ASP A 642 8.45 44.35 18.95
N GLY A 643 9.04 44.07 17.78
CA GLY A 643 8.42 43.28 16.71
C GLY A 643 7.49 44.08 15.78
N PHE A 644 7.46 45.41 15.92
CA PHE A 644 6.61 46.27 15.10
C PHE A 644 7.38 46.97 13.98
N LEU A 645 6.79 46.93 12.80
CA LEU A 645 7.24 47.69 11.62
C LEU A 645 6.23 48.82 11.36
N GLY A 646 6.38 49.94 12.05
CA GLY A 646 5.34 50.98 12.09
C GLY A 646 4.01 50.45 12.68
N PRO A 647 2.90 50.44 11.88
CA PRO A 647 1.63 49.89 12.36
C PRO A 647 1.48 48.37 12.13
N ILE A 648 2.53 47.69 11.67
CA ILE A 648 2.52 46.27 11.33
C ILE A 648 3.31 45.49 12.36
N GLU A 649 2.66 44.55 13.04
CA GLU A 649 3.30 43.56 13.88
C GLU A 649 3.84 42.41 13.03
N ILE A 650 5.12 42.04 13.22
CA ILE A 650 5.78 40.96 12.48
C ILE A 650 6.31 39.94 13.46
N GLU A 651 5.91 38.66 13.22
CA GLU A 651 6.35 37.55 14.05
C GLU A 651 6.69 36.31 13.16
N VAL A 652 7.51 35.43 13.69
CA VAL A 652 7.73 34.10 13.05
C VAL A 652 6.48 33.26 13.26
N ALA A 653 5.94 32.69 12.20
CA ALA A 653 4.75 31.86 12.26
C ALA A 653 5.02 30.57 13.05
N ALA A 654 4.30 30.37 14.15
CA ALA A 654 4.30 29.09 14.88
C ALA A 654 3.44 28.04 14.18
N ALA A 655 2.37 28.47 13.47
CA ALA A 655 1.49 27.66 12.63
C ALA A 655 0.97 28.52 11.48
N ILE A 656 0.53 27.91 10.39
CA ILE A 656 -0.10 28.66 9.29
C ILE A 656 -1.52 29.05 9.72
N PRO A 657 -1.83 30.37 9.77
CA PRO A 657 -3.20 30.82 9.98
C PRO A 657 -4.08 30.49 8.78
N GLU A 658 -5.40 30.56 8.95
CA GLU A 658 -6.32 30.41 7.82
C GLU A 658 -6.03 31.46 6.73
N LEU A 659 -5.83 30.97 5.49
CA LEU A 659 -5.47 31.80 4.36
C LEU A 659 -6.64 31.97 3.40
N VAL A 660 -6.78 33.17 2.79
CA VAL A 660 -7.74 33.38 1.71
C VAL A 660 -7.49 32.38 0.58
N GLU A 661 -8.55 31.69 0.13
CA GLU A 661 -8.46 30.83 -1.04
C GLU A 661 -8.09 31.66 -2.28
N GLU A 662 -6.98 31.32 -2.94
CA GLU A 662 -6.65 31.90 -4.24
C GLU A 662 -7.73 31.52 -5.25
N ARG A 663 -8.53 32.49 -5.67
CA ARG A 663 -9.39 32.34 -6.86
C ARG A 663 -8.46 32.22 -8.04
N ASP A 664 -8.50 31.12 -8.78
CA ASP A 664 -7.81 30.95 -10.05
C ASP A 664 -8.25 32.11 -10.99
N ARG A 665 -7.43 33.11 -11.08
CA ARG A 665 -7.51 34.05 -12.24
C ARG A 665 -6.99 33.23 -13.41
N GLY A 666 -7.93 32.57 -14.11
CA GLY A 666 -7.63 31.90 -15.37
C GLY A 666 -6.80 32.87 -16.23
N TYR A 667 -5.67 32.37 -16.71
CA TYR A 667 -4.88 33.05 -17.74
C TYR A 667 -5.70 33.11 -19.00
N GLY A 668 -6.69 34.03 -19.01
CA GLY A 668 -7.35 34.54 -20.22
C GLY A 668 -6.39 35.49 -20.88
N GLY A 669 -5.57 34.98 -21.78
CA GLY A 669 -4.83 35.80 -22.73
C GLY A 669 -5.80 36.62 -23.57
N GLY A 670 -5.90 37.89 -23.26
CA GLY A 670 -6.70 38.87 -23.99
C GLY A 670 -6.08 40.24 -23.90
N GLY A 671 -4.88 40.39 -24.45
CA GLY A 671 -4.28 41.69 -24.71
C GLY A 671 -5.03 42.48 -25.78
N GLY A 672 -6.11 43.14 -25.41
CA GLY A 672 -6.79 44.13 -26.22
C GLY A 672 -6.44 45.53 -25.73
N ARG A 673 -5.32 46.11 -26.16
CA ARG A 673 -5.09 47.54 -26.08
C ARG A 673 -6.06 48.26 -27.02
N GLY A 674 -7.21 48.69 -26.50
CA GLY A 674 -8.13 49.60 -27.17
C GLY A 674 -7.59 51.02 -27.17
N GLY A 675 -6.99 51.43 -28.28
CA GLY A 675 -6.64 52.83 -28.56
C GLY A 675 -7.90 53.66 -28.68
N ARG A 676 -8.01 54.74 -27.89
CA ARG A 676 -8.99 55.82 -28.09
C ARG A 676 -8.61 56.57 -29.36
N GLY A 677 -9.40 56.37 -30.42
CA GLY A 677 -9.41 57.25 -31.61
C GLY A 677 -10.76 57.87 -31.76
N ARG A 678 -10.87 59.19 -31.51
CA ARG A 678 -11.99 60.04 -31.92
C ARG A 678 -11.89 60.27 -33.44
N GLY A 679 -12.98 60.02 -34.20
CA GLY A 679 -13.08 60.38 -35.60
C GLY A 679 -14.53 60.37 -36.05
N ARG A 680 -15.04 61.55 -36.32
CA ARG A 680 -16.35 61.92 -36.90
C ARG A 680 -16.45 61.57 -38.40
N GLY A 681 -17.66 61.34 -38.88
CA GLY A 681 -18.11 61.53 -40.27
C GLY A 681 -18.27 60.23 -41.03
N GLY A 682 -19.42 59.75 -41.45
CA GLY A 682 -20.30 60.42 -42.34
C GLY A 682 -20.38 59.69 -43.69
N PHE A 683 -21.61 59.42 -44.21
CA PHE A 683 -22.02 59.07 -45.58
C PHE A 683 -22.09 57.64 -46.09
N ARG A 684 -23.28 57.15 -46.23
CA ARG A 684 -24.10 56.65 -47.36
C ARG A 684 -23.40 56.09 -48.61
N GLY A 685 -23.96 54.92 -49.07
CA GLY A 685 -23.95 54.40 -50.43
C GLY A 685 -23.66 52.94 -50.42
N GLY A 686 -24.50 51.97 -50.71
CA GLY A 686 -25.31 51.79 -51.85
C GLY A 686 -24.54 51.04 -52.95
N GLY A 687 -24.75 49.74 -53.14
CA GLY A 687 -24.20 49.07 -54.31
C GLY A 687 -24.33 47.52 -54.31
N ARG A 688 -25.30 47.08 -55.09
CA ARG A 688 -25.54 45.70 -55.53
C ARG A 688 -24.46 45.25 -56.52
N GLY A 689 -24.17 43.91 -56.59
CA GLY A 689 -23.47 43.26 -57.72
C GLY A 689 -23.02 41.85 -57.37
N ARG A 690 -23.73 40.98 -57.74
CA ARG A 690 -23.79 39.83 -58.63
C ARG A 690 -22.42 39.39 -59.23
N GLY A 691 -22.10 38.06 -59.03
CA GLY A 691 -21.76 37.22 -60.15
C GLY A 691 -20.29 36.87 -60.30
N GLY A 692 -20.02 35.62 -60.46
CA GLY A 692 -18.86 35.19 -61.24
C GLY A 692 -18.22 33.89 -60.91
N TYR A 693 -18.55 32.87 -61.65
CA TYR A 693 -17.89 31.59 -61.81
C TYR A 693 -16.42 31.71 -62.18
N GLY A 694 -15.61 30.73 -61.80
CA GLY A 694 -14.26 30.55 -62.34
C GLY A 694 -13.57 29.31 -61.90
N ARG A 695 -13.62 28.28 -62.76
CA ARG A 695 -12.94 27.01 -62.85
C ARG A 695 -11.43 27.18 -63.07
N GLY A 696 -10.70 26.11 -62.74
CA GLY A 696 -9.42 25.70 -63.35
C GLY A 696 -8.30 25.72 -62.29
N GLY A 697 -7.48 24.70 -62.03
CA GLY A 697 -6.99 23.64 -62.86
C GLY A 697 -5.52 23.43 -62.53
N GLY A 698 -5.15 22.24 -62.15
CA GLY A 698 -4.00 21.53 -62.67
C GLY A 698 -2.59 21.82 -62.13
N GLY A 699 -1.88 20.71 -61.86
CA GLY A 699 -0.45 20.67 -61.89
C GLY A 699 0.23 20.23 -60.59
N GLY A 700 0.47 19.07 -60.44
CA GLY A 700 1.37 18.01 -60.24
C GLY A 700 2.81 18.30 -60.60
N TYR A 701 3.71 17.93 -59.70
CA TYR A 701 5.05 17.49 -60.02
C TYR A 701 5.59 16.54 -58.95
N GLU A 702 5.79 15.29 -59.37
CA GLU A 702 6.72 14.32 -58.81
C GLU A 702 8.17 14.73 -59.04
N ARG A 703 9.05 14.35 -58.15
CA ARG A 703 10.44 13.86 -58.38
C ARG A 703 10.96 13.32 -57.05
N ARG A 704 11.13 12.07 -56.91
CA ARG A 704 12.10 11.00 -57.26
C ARG A 704 13.59 11.36 -57.00
N SER A 705 14.14 10.44 -56.25
CA SER A 705 15.50 9.83 -56.28
C SER A 705 16.62 10.70 -55.67
N SER A 706 17.63 10.12 -55.03
CA SER A 706 18.35 8.83 -55.16
C SER A 706 19.36 8.63 -54.06
N TYR A 707 19.52 7.36 -53.65
CA TYR A 707 20.78 6.67 -53.30
C TYR A 707 22.08 7.46 -53.16
N SER A 708 22.78 7.22 -52.07
CA SER A 708 24.19 6.71 -52.17
C SER A 708 24.67 6.10 -50.90
N ASP A 709 25.08 4.89 -51.03
CA ASP A 709 25.82 3.92 -50.27
C ASP A 709 27.30 4.34 -50.13
N ARG A 710 27.91 4.02 -48.98
CA ARG A 710 29.33 3.68 -48.70
C ARG A 710 29.54 3.80 -47.19
N GLY A 711 29.85 2.80 -46.43
CA GLY A 711 30.81 1.74 -46.58
C GLY A 711 32.02 1.97 -45.69
N GLY A 712 32.21 1.11 -44.70
CA GLY A 712 33.52 0.80 -44.22
C GLY A 712 33.98 1.39 -42.87
N GLY A 713 34.28 0.48 -41.96
CA GLY A 713 35.09 0.70 -40.78
C GLY A 713 34.55 0.02 -39.55
#